data_4756abc75b9b7efd9ba90b337575d228
#
_entry.id   4756abc75b9b7efd9ba90b337575d228
#
_cell.length_a   1.000
_cell.length_b   1.000
_cell.length_c   1.000
_cell.angle_alpha   90.00
_cell.angle_beta   90.00
_cell.angle_gamma   90.00
#
_symmetry.space_group_name_H-M   'P 1'
#
loop_
_entity.id
_entity.type
_entity.pdbx_description
1 polymer ?
#
loop_
_entity_poly.entity_id
_entity_poly.type
_entity_poly.pdbx_seq_one_letter_code
_entity_poly.pdbx_strand_id
1 'polypeptide(L)'
;MGVMERRRAPRAVRALLIGAAVMLPTAAVIDTAGPAFAQMTASVTVDATAGLGTVPAHAIGLSTAVYDGDMNDAAIPALLKAAGVDALRYPGGSYSDIYNWQTQTAAAAGYVAPNTGFSNFMSTVNSAGAAPIITVNYGTGTPSLAAAWVQAAASDNVQYWEVGNEVYGNGTYGANWEADAHCDTSLNGSAVTIGSEPSQTYNCGPAQYAANFLQFQSAVHAANANARVCAVLTTPGFWPDGVTNSEYPQSWNQTVLSALKSGTQCVIVHYYPGGSNTAGMLTDPSDIADIVSTLHSEISSYAGISNPASVPIIVTETNSTIDLDTQPAALFGADMYMTWLENGVANVEWWNEHNGEGTVSTVDGATDYGDQGIFSDNTNYGGTIEPTADTPFAPYYGIEMLSKLAAPGDTMVTSTSSQSLLRVHAVRDASGNLNVLIDNEDPSNSYTVSLGYNGFTPSGTPTVYTLANNGTSITSGSGSASSVTVGAYSLTVIHIPGSGGSGVTAPGAPGQPTVSGLSSSTSSNTSGTATISWPAAAAGTYPIAKYNLYNSSGTLVTSTTAGSVTLTGLTIGTSYTYDVTAVDTQGNASLPSPPITFTVPPPSNASCAVHYVVSGSWSGGFQAGVTMTNSAAAAVNGWTLTWTWPNSGEAITQLWNGSYTSSGTSVSVTNASYNSTITANGGTVTFGFLGSDTGQTPAPAAFYLNGHICAND
;
A
#
# COMPACT_ATOMS: atom_id res chain seq x y z
N MET A 1 -16.89 -4.24 15.83
CA MET A 1 -18.09 -4.52 16.64
C MET A 1 -18.15 -6.01 16.85
N GLY A 2 -18.27 -6.49 18.09
CA GLY A 2 -18.06 -7.88 18.40
C GLY A 2 -19.09 -8.83 17.77
N VAL A 3 -18.63 -9.72 16.95
CA VAL A 3 -19.41 -10.88 16.49
C VAL A 3 -19.48 -11.87 17.65
N MET A 4 -20.68 -12.01 18.22
CA MET A 4 -20.94 -13.01 19.29
C MET A 4 -21.10 -14.39 18.64
N GLU A 5 -20.22 -15.31 19.02
CA GLU A 5 -20.42 -16.76 18.82
C GLU A 5 -21.77 -17.22 19.34
N ARG A 6 -22.52 -17.93 18.55
CA ARG A 6 -23.64 -18.76 19.03
C ARG A 6 -23.56 -20.20 18.52
N ARG A 7 -23.42 -21.11 19.47
CA ARG A 7 -23.41 -22.56 19.26
C ARG A 7 -24.77 -23.07 18.80
N ARG A 8 -24.80 -24.00 17.85
CA ARG A 8 -25.97 -24.72 17.37
C ARG A 8 -26.35 -25.87 18.30
N ALA A 9 -27.68 -26.07 18.48
CA ALA A 9 -28.29 -27.33 18.94
C ALA A 9 -29.46 -27.68 18.03
N PRO A 10 -29.66 -28.95 17.62
CA PRO A 10 -30.67 -29.34 16.65
C PRO A 10 -32.04 -29.60 17.29
N ARG A 11 -33.12 -29.15 16.69
CA ARG A 11 -34.45 -29.63 16.99
C ARG A 11 -35.28 -29.84 15.72
N ALA A 12 -35.70 -31.07 15.55
CA ALA A 12 -36.68 -31.52 14.53
C ALA A 12 -38.09 -31.07 14.86
N VAL A 13 -38.87 -30.60 13.89
CA VAL A 13 -40.32 -30.45 13.98
C VAL A 13 -40.99 -30.97 12.73
N ARG A 14 -42.06 -31.75 12.97
CA ARG A 14 -42.89 -32.51 12.03
C ARG A 14 -43.83 -31.59 11.24
N ALA A 15 -44.03 -31.95 9.97
CA ALA A 15 -45.03 -31.40 9.06
C ALA A 15 -46.47 -31.76 9.46
N LEU A 16 -47.40 -30.82 9.27
CA LEU A 16 -48.82 -31.09 9.26
C LEU A 16 -49.45 -30.42 8.01
N LEU A 17 -49.94 -31.25 7.09
CA LEU A 17 -50.68 -30.85 5.89
C LEU A 17 -52.14 -30.54 6.26
N ILE A 18 -52.63 -29.34 5.86
CA ILE A 18 -54.05 -29.07 5.72
C ILE A 18 -54.28 -28.37 4.40
N GLY A 19 -55.00 -29.01 3.51
CA GLY A 19 -55.43 -28.47 2.22
C GLY A 19 -56.69 -27.59 2.35
N ALA A 20 -56.70 -26.46 1.66
CA ALA A 20 -57.92 -25.71 1.37
C ALA A 20 -57.88 -25.19 -0.07
N ALA A 21 -58.90 -25.59 -0.85
CA ALA A 21 -59.12 -25.11 -2.21
C ALA A 21 -59.72 -23.70 -2.16
N VAL A 22 -59.16 -22.73 -2.89
CA VAL A 22 -59.80 -21.42 -3.09
C VAL A 22 -59.85 -21.11 -4.59
N MET A 23 -61.06 -20.72 -5.02
CA MET A 23 -61.39 -20.28 -6.39
C MET A 23 -60.73 -18.96 -6.72
N LEU A 24 -60.18 -18.84 -7.93
CA LEU A 24 -59.61 -17.63 -8.52
C LEU A 24 -60.73 -16.65 -8.98
N PRO A 25 -60.66 -15.38 -8.64
CA PRO A 25 -61.29 -14.33 -9.45
C PRO A 25 -60.22 -13.79 -10.47
N THR A 26 -60.64 -13.71 -11.72
CA THR A 26 -59.88 -12.99 -12.77
C THR A 26 -59.82 -11.50 -12.41
N ALA A 27 -58.65 -11.06 -11.91
CA ALA A 27 -58.40 -9.64 -11.77
C ALA A 27 -57.80 -9.11 -13.09
N ALA A 28 -58.37 -8.01 -13.60
CA ALA A 28 -57.81 -7.25 -14.67
C ALA A 28 -56.44 -6.70 -14.21
N VAL A 29 -55.39 -6.97 -14.98
CA VAL A 29 -54.09 -6.33 -14.80
C VAL A 29 -54.28 -4.84 -15.12
N ILE A 30 -54.37 -4.00 -14.09
CA ILE A 30 -54.13 -2.57 -14.23
C ILE A 30 -52.60 -2.47 -14.25
N ASP A 31 -52.06 -2.22 -15.42
CA ASP A 31 -50.68 -1.85 -15.62
C ASP A 31 -50.49 -0.46 -14.94
N THR A 32 -50.15 -0.48 -13.66
CA THR A 32 -49.71 0.75 -12.99
C THR A 32 -48.28 1.00 -13.42
N ALA A 33 -48.12 1.83 -14.48
CA ALA A 33 -46.80 2.41 -14.75
C ALA A 33 -46.23 2.92 -13.40
N GLY A 34 -45.10 2.35 -12.99
CA GLY A 34 -44.38 2.85 -11.83
C GLY A 34 -44.10 4.35 -11.99
N PRO A 35 -43.83 5.08 -10.92
CA PRO A 35 -43.52 6.50 -11.02
C PRO A 35 -42.41 6.72 -12.06
N ALA A 36 -42.73 7.49 -13.12
CA ALA A 36 -41.72 7.91 -14.09
C ALA A 36 -40.73 8.81 -13.32
N PHE A 37 -39.53 8.32 -13.08
CA PHE A 37 -38.47 9.13 -12.51
C PHE A 37 -38.21 10.34 -13.40
N ALA A 38 -38.04 11.51 -12.79
CA ALA A 38 -37.74 12.73 -13.52
C ALA A 38 -36.36 12.59 -14.19
N GLN A 39 -36.29 12.71 -15.51
CA GLN A 39 -35.02 12.68 -16.24
C GLN A 39 -34.32 14.02 -16.07
N MET A 40 -33.19 14.02 -15.38
CA MET A 40 -32.33 15.18 -15.16
C MET A 40 -31.25 15.27 -16.22
N THR A 41 -30.54 16.38 -16.29
CA THR A 41 -29.38 16.56 -17.19
C THR A 41 -28.11 16.77 -16.39
N ALA A 42 -27.01 16.21 -16.86
CA ALA A 42 -25.68 16.38 -16.29
C ALA A 42 -24.63 16.49 -17.41
N SER A 43 -23.44 16.92 -17.06
CA SER A 43 -22.25 16.82 -17.91
C SER A 43 -21.12 16.14 -17.19
N VAL A 44 -20.41 15.29 -17.92
CA VAL A 44 -19.16 14.65 -17.48
C VAL A 44 -18.06 15.10 -18.43
N THR A 45 -16.93 15.50 -17.88
CA THR A 45 -15.73 15.87 -18.67
C THR A 45 -14.58 14.97 -18.24
N VAL A 46 -13.92 14.35 -19.22
CA VAL A 46 -12.73 13.51 -18.99
C VAL A 46 -11.52 14.19 -19.62
N ASP A 47 -10.46 14.37 -18.84
CA ASP A 47 -9.17 14.85 -19.34
C ASP A 47 -8.23 13.64 -19.53
N ALA A 48 -8.20 13.10 -20.74
CA ALA A 48 -7.36 11.96 -21.07
C ALA A 48 -5.85 12.28 -21.11
N THR A 49 -5.47 13.55 -20.91
CA THR A 49 -4.05 13.98 -20.81
C THR A 49 -3.57 14.10 -19.35
N ALA A 50 -4.48 14.14 -18.40
CA ALA A 50 -4.18 14.28 -16.98
C ALA A 50 -4.23 12.90 -16.29
N GLY A 51 -3.10 12.17 -16.35
CA GLY A 51 -2.97 10.84 -15.74
C GLY A 51 -2.92 10.91 -14.22
N LEU A 52 -3.63 9.98 -13.56
CA LEU A 52 -3.62 9.76 -12.11
C LEU A 52 -2.70 8.59 -11.69
N GLY A 53 -2.17 7.86 -12.66
CA GLY A 53 -1.36 6.66 -12.45
C GLY A 53 -1.84 5.50 -13.32
N THR A 54 -1.21 4.35 -13.17
CA THR A 54 -1.64 3.11 -13.84
C THR A 54 -2.35 2.20 -12.85
N VAL A 55 -3.34 1.47 -13.33
CA VAL A 55 -3.99 0.41 -12.55
C VAL A 55 -2.93 -0.62 -12.16
N PRO A 56 -2.69 -0.86 -10.85
CA PRO A 56 -1.70 -1.82 -10.41
C PRO A 56 -2.04 -3.25 -10.85
N ALA A 57 -1.03 -4.09 -10.97
CA ALA A 57 -1.26 -5.53 -11.02
C ALA A 57 -1.82 -5.99 -9.66
N HIS A 58 -2.82 -6.86 -9.69
CA HIS A 58 -3.45 -7.37 -8.47
C HIS A 58 -4.11 -6.26 -7.62
N ALA A 59 -4.79 -5.31 -8.29
CA ALA A 59 -5.40 -4.15 -7.66
C ALA A 59 -6.75 -4.44 -6.99
N ILE A 60 -7.53 -5.35 -7.57
CA ILE A 60 -8.90 -5.68 -7.15
C ILE A 60 -8.87 -7.00 -6.40
N GLY A 61 -9.01 -6.92 -5.12
CA GLY A 61 -8.86 -8.06 -4.24
C GLY A 61 -10.10 -8.39 -3.40
N LEU A 62 -10.04 -9.55 -2.75
CA LEU A 62 -11.08 -10.07 -1.88
C LEU A 62 -10.45 -10.84 -0.72
N SER A 63 -10.94 -10.62 0.50
CA SER A 63 -10.55 -11.41 1.67
C SER A 63 -11.30 -12.73 1.74
N THR A 64 -10.59 -13.80 2.11
CA THR A 64 -11.14 -15.13 2.41
C THR A 64 -10.92 -15.45 3.89
N ALA A 65 -11.62 -16.42 4.44
CA ALA A 65 -11.49 -16.77 5.85
C ALA A 65 -11.50 -18.27 6.08
N VAL A 66 -10.60 -18.78 6.94
CA VAL A 66 -10.51 -20.21 7.25
C VAL A 66 -11.71 -20.79 8.00
N TYR A 67 -12.63 -19.96 8.49
CA TYR A 67 -13.89 -20.40 9.05
C TYR A 67 -15.01 -20.54 8.00
N ASP A 68 -14.80 -20.02 6.79
CA ASP A 68 -15.70 -20.14 5.67
C ASP A 68 -15.54 -21.51 5.00
N GLY A 69 -16.58 -22.34 5.10
CA GLY A 69 -16.58 -23.70 4.52
C GLY A 69 -16.69 -23.71 3.00
N ASP A 70 -17.20 -22.64 2.42
CA ASP A 70 -17.56 -22.52 1.00
C ASP A 70 -16.48 -21.79 0.18
N MET A 71 -15.45 -21.21 0.84
CA MET A 71 -14.38 -20.40 0.21
C MET A 71 -13.62 -21.10 -0.94
N ASN A 72 -13.71 -22.41 -1.06
CA ASN A 72 -13.03 -23.20 -2.10
C ASN A 72 -14.05 -23.99 -2.94
N ASP A 73 -15.31 -23.59 -2.98
CA ASP A 73 -16.34 -24.25 -3.76
C ASP A 73 -16.05 -24.14 -5.27
N ALA A 74 -16.53 -25.11 -6.01
CA ALA A 74 -16.17 -25.28 -7.42
C ALA A 74 -16.63 -24.10 -8.30
N ALA A 75 -17.63 -23.33 -7.89
CA ALA A 75 -18.14 -22.16 -8.61
C ALA A 75 -17.24 -20.93 -8.42
N ILE A 76 -16.62 -20.78 -7.25
CA ILE A 76 -15.90 -19.58 -6.80
C ILE A 76 -14.82 -19.12 -7.78
N PRO A 77 -13.89 -19.95 -8.28
CA PRO A 77 -12.84 -19.44 -9.19
C PRO A 77 -13.39 -18.79 -10.47
N ALA A 78 -14.51 -19.32 -10.99
CA ALA A 78 -15.12 -18.76 -12.19
C ALA A 78 -15.81 -17.42 -11.92
N LEU A 79 -16.48 -17.30 -10.77
CA LEU A 79 -17.12 -16.06 -10.33
C LEU A 79 -16.08 -14.96 -10.04
N LEU A 80 -15.02 -15.27 -9.30
CA LEU A 80 -13.92 -14.33 -9.03
C LEU A 80 -13.30 -13.82 -10.33
N LYS A 81 -13.00 -14.72 -11.25
CA LYS A 81 -12.45 -14.37 -12.56
C LYS A 81 -13.38 -13.49 -13.38
N ALA A 82 -14.69 -13.74 -13.35
CA ALA A 82 -15.70 -12.95 -14.05
C ALA A 82 -15.79 -11.53 -13.47
N ALA A 83 -15.70 -11.41 -12.15
CA ALA A 83 -15.67 -10.14 -11.45
C ALA A 83 -14.36 -9.35 -11.67
N GLY A 84 -13.31 -9.99 -12.18
CA GLY A 84 -12.00 -9.34 -12.35
C GLY A 84 -11.19 -9.27 -11.05
N VAL A 85 -11.56 -10.07 -10.04
CA VAL A 85 -10.76 -10.21 -8.81
C VAL A 85 -9.44 -10.87 -9.15
N ASP A 86 -8.34 -10.17 -8.87
CA ASP A 86 -6.98 -10.57 -9.23
C ASP A 86 -6.03 -10.69 -8.03
N ALA A 87 -6.54 -10.50 -6.81
CA ALA A 87 -5.85 -10.80 -5.56
C ALA A 87 -6.80 -11.49 -4.56
N LEU A 88 -6.26 -12.38 -3.72
CA LEU A 88 -7.01 -13.02 -2.63
C LEU A 88 -6.17 -13.00 -1.36
N ARG A 89 -6.75 -12.50 -0.27
CA ARG A 89 -6.13 -12.46 1.06
C ARG A 89 -6.56 -13.66 1.91
N TYR A 90 -5.59 -14.23 2.65
CA TYR A 90 -5.78 -15.43 3.47
C TYR A 90 -4.87 -15.34 4.73
N PRO A 91 -5.25 -15.89 5.89
CA PRO A 91 -6.40 -16.75 6.21
C PRO A 91 -7.63 -16.01 6.77
N GLY A 92 -7.62 -14.68 6.74
CA GLY A 92 -8.77 -13.82 6.99
C GLY A 92 -8.88 -13.24 8.39
N GLY A 93 -8.98 -11.90 8.46
CA GLY A 93 -9.31 -11.11 9.63
C GLY A 93 -8.57 -11.48 10.91
N SER A 94 -9.22 -11.31 12.05
CA SER A 94 -8.71 -11.66 13.37
C SER A 94 -8.31 -13.14 13.52
N TYR A 95 -8.86 -14.03 12.67
CA TYR A 95 -8.43 -15.43 12.63
C TYR A 95 -6.98 -15.60 12.21
N SER A 96 -6.42 -14.69 11.46
CA SER A 96 -5.00 -14.72 11.08
C SER A 96 -4.09 -14.77 12.30
N ASP A 97 -4.44 -14.06 13.39
CA ASP A 97 -3.64 -13.95 14.59
C ASP A 97 -3.77 -15.16 15.55
N ILE A 98 -4.64 -16.10 15.22
CA ILE A 98 -4.80 -17.34 15.97
C ILE A 98 -4.62 -18.61 15.14
N TYR A 99 -4.53 -18.50 13.80
CA TYR A 99 -4.46 -19.64 12.90
C TYR A 99 -3.03 -20.16 12.70
N ASN A 100 -2.86 -21.47 12.87
CA ASN A 100 -1.61 -22.16 12.54
C ASN A 100 -1.77 -22.89 11.21
N TRP A 101 -1.13 -22.38 10.17
CA TRP A 101 -1.21 -22.89 8.80
C TRP A 101 -0.69 -24.32 8.66
N GLN A 102 0.27 -24.78 9.48
CA GLN A 102 0.85 -26.13 9.41
C GLN A 102 -0.10 -27.17 9.96
N THR A 103 -0.74 -26.86 11.09
CA THR A 103 -1.67 -27.78 11.77
C THR A 103 -3.11 -27.61 11.34
N GLN A 104 -3.42 -26.52 10.63
CA GLN A 104 -4.78 -26.12 10.21
C GLN A 104 -5.74 -26.03 11.41
N THR A 105 -5.26 -25.42 12.49
CA THR A 105 -6.00 -25.22 13.73
C THR A 105 -5.92 -23.78 14.18
N ALA A 106 -6.95 -23.30 14.87
CA ALA A 106 -6.95 -21.99 15.50
C ALA A 106 -6.76 -22.11 17.02
N ALA A 107 -6.01 -21.19 17.62
CA ALA A 107 -5.86 -21.09 19.07
C ALA A 107 -7.22 -20.73 19.72
N ALA A 108 -7.28 -20.76 21.08
CA ALA A 108 -8.49 -20.42 21.83
C ALA A 108 -9.76 -21.19 21.42
N ALA A 109 -9.61 -22.42 20.89
CA ALA A 109 -10.69 -23.25 20.36
C ALA A 109 -11.48 -22.60 19.21
N GLY A 110 -10.84 -21.74 18.42
CA GLY A 110 -11.41 -21.18 17.20
C GLY A 110 -11.77 -22.26 16.20
N TYR A 111 -12.88 -22.06 15.47
CA TYR A 111 -13.33 -23.00 14.46
C TYR A 111 -12.55 -22.79 13.16
N VAL A 112 -12.10 -23.88 12.56
CA VAL A 112 -11.53 -23.91 11.20
C VAL A 112 -12.39 -24.83 10.37
N ALA A 113 -12.91 -24.35 9.26
CA ALA A 113 -13.75 -25.15 8.37
C ALA A 113 -12.93 -26.22 7.64
N PRO A 114 -13.51 -27.37 7.30
CA PRO A 114 -12.86 -28.38 6.47
C PRO A 114 -12.47 -27.80 5.10
N ASN A 115 -11.38 -28.29 4.53
CA ASN A 115 -10.90 -27.93 3.19
C ASN A 115 -10.48 -26.45 3.01
N THR A 116 -10.19 -25.72 4.09
CA THR A 116 -9.74 -24.33 4.03
C THR A 116 -8.23 -24.17 4.23
N GLY A 117 -7.48 -25.27 4.21
CA GLY A 117 -6.03 -25.24 4.34
C GLY A 117 -5.35 -24.54 3.16
N PHE A 118 -4.12 -24.07 3.37
CA PHE A 118 -3.37 -23.26 2.41
C PHE A 118 -3.29 -23.86 1.00
N SER A 119 -3.14 -25.19 0.85
CA SER A 119 -3.11 -25.83 -0.47
C SER A 119 -4.44 -25.76 -1.23
N ASN A 120 -5.58 -25.78 -0.51
CA ASN A 120 -6.91 -25.64 -1.10
C ASN A 120 -7.12 -24.18 -1.55
N PHE A 121 -6.78 -23.24 -0.68
CA PHE A 121 -6.78 -21.82 -1.02
C PHE A 121 -5.94 -21.53 -2.28
N MET A 122 -4.71 -22.06 -2.36
CA MET A 122 -3.85 -21.87 -3.53
C MET A 122 -4.43 -22.52 -4.80
N SER A 123 -5.22 -23.60 -4.67
CA SER A 123 -5.95 -24.17 -5.81
C SER A 123 -7.00 -23.20 -6.36
N THR A 124 -7.74 -22.53 -5.48
CA THR A 124 -8.71 -21.48 -5.83
C THR A 124 -8.01 -20.27 -6.44
N VAL A 125 -6.94 -19.76 -5.81
CA VAL A 125 -6.11 -18.66 -6.33
C VAL A 125 -5.64 -18.93 -7.75
N ASN A 126 -5.02 -20.10 -7.99
CA ASN A 126 -4.50 -20.47 -9.30
C ASN A 126 -5.62 -20.64 -10.35
N SER A 127 -6.76 -21.17 -9.95
CA SER A 127 -7.90 -21.39 -10.86
C SER A 127 -8.60 -20.07 -11.22
N ALA A 128 -8.68 -19.12 -10.29
CA ALA A 128 -9.16 -17.76 -10.53
C ALA A 128 -8.17 -16.95 -11.38
N GLY A 129 -6.88 -17.27 -11.32
CA GLY A 129 -5.80 -16.47 -11.91
C GLY A 129 -5.41 -15.28 -11.06
N ALA A 130 -5.71 -15.34 -9.76
CA ALA A 130 -5.40 -14.31 -8.78
C ALA A 130 -3.99 -14.48 -8.19
N ALA A 131 -3.55 -13.50 -7.41
CA ALA A 131 -2.31 -13.55 -6.63
C ALA A 131 -2.62 -13.61 -5.12
N PRO A 132 -1.87 -14.39 -4.33
CA PRO A 132 -2.13 -14.48 -2.90
C PRO A 132 -1.50 -13.33 -2.12
N ILE A 133 -2.24 -12.86 -1.12
CA ILE A 133 -1.77 -12.00 -0.01
C ILE A 133 -1.93 -12.81 1.27
N ILE A 134 -0.88 -12.89 2.08
CA ILE A 134 -0.89 -13.78 3.26
C ILE A 134 -0.65 -12.98 4.54
N THR A 135 -1.57 -13.11 5.49
CA THR A 135 -1.41 -12.59 6.84
C THR A 135 -0.81 -13.67 7.74
N VAL A 136 0.41 -13.46 8.19
CA VAL A 136 1.06 -14.39 9.14
C VAL A 136 0.57 -14.13 10.56
N ASN A 137 0.42 -15.20 11.31
CA ASN A 137 -0.05 -15.18 12.68
C ASN A 137 0.94 -14.42 13.58
N TYR A 138 0.60 -13.19 13.92
CA TYR A 138 1.33 -12.39 14.90
C TYR A 138 0.85 -12.70 16.32
N GLY A 139 -0.45 -12.83 16.54
CA GLY A 139 -1.05 -12.88 17.87
C GLY A 139 -0.62 -14.10 18.69
N THR A 140 -0.60 -15.30 18.09
CA THR A 140 -0.23 -16.55 18.76
C THR A 140 0.87 -17.31 18.03
N GLY A 141 1.35 -16.81 16.90
CA GLY A 141 2.40 -17.40 16.08
C GLY A 141 3.81 -16.96 16.46
N THR A 142 4.78 -17.37 15.63
CA THR A 142 6.19 -17.04 15.84
C THR A 142 6.85 -16.62 14.53
N PRO A 143 7.96 -15.86 14.58
CA PRO A 143 8.76 -15.56 13.39
C PRO A 143 9.19 -16.79 12.61
N SER A 144 9.50 -17.91 13.30
CA SER A 144 9.88 -19.17 12.66
C SER A 144 8.71 -19.85 11.95
N LEU A 145 7.48 -19.74 12.47
CA LEU A 145 6.27 -20.24 11.80
C LEU A 145 5.99 -19.45 10.52
N ALA A 146 6.15 -18.13 10.55
CA ALA A 146 6.04 -17.26 9.37
C ALA A 146 7.12 -17.61 8.32
N ALA A 147 8.39 -17.73 8.71
CA ALA A 147 9.47 -18.11 7.83
C ALA A 147 9.24 -19.49 7.17
N ALA A 148 8.72 -20.45 7.92
CA ALA A 148 8.36 -21.76 7.38
C ALA A 148 7.25 -21.68 6.32
N TRP A 149 6.29 -20.76 6.50
CA TRP A 149 5.24 -20.53 5.49
C TRP A 149 5.82 -19.92 4.22
N VAL A 150 6.67 -18.90 4.34
CA VAL A 150 7.37 -18.30 3.20
C VAL A 150 8.18 -19.34 2.42
N GLN A 151 8.84 -20.28 3.11
CA GLN A 151 9.55 -21.38 2.45
C GLN A 151 8.60 -22.35 1.74
N ALA A 152 7.47 -22.69 2.37
CA ALA A 152 6.47 -23.59 1.78
C ALA A 152 5.80 -22.95 0.55
N ALA A 153 5.58 -21.63 0.57
CA ALA A 153 4.96 -20.85 -0.49
C ALA A 153 5.97 -20.30 -1.53
N ALA A 154 7.18 -20.82 -1.59
CA ALA A 154 8.25 -20.26 -2.43
C ALA A 154 7.93 -20.26 -3.94
N SER A 155 7.02 -21.14 -4.40
CA SER A 155 6.55 -21.20 -5.80
C SER A 155 5.25 -20.43 -6.05
N ASP A 156 4.60 -19.90 -5.02
CA ASP A 156 3.22 -19.44 -5.09
C ASP A 156 3.09 -17.93 -5.37
N ASN A 157 4.23 -17.27 -5.57
CA ASN A 157 4.31 -15.84 -5.95
C ASN A 157 3.49 -14.92 -5.03
N VAL A 158 3.58 -15.13 -3.70
CA VAL A 158 2.90 -14.29 -2.71
C VAL A 158 3.34 -12.84 -2.86
N GLN A 159 2.39 -11.94 -3.04
CA GLN A 159 2.65 -10.53 -3.31
C GLN A 159 3.06 -9.77 -2.05
N TYR A 160 2.35 -10.01 -0.96
CA TYR A 160 2.57 -9.35 0.31
C TYR A 160 2.43 -10.33 1.46
N TRP A 161 3.26 -10.15 2.48
CA TRP A 161 3.23 -10.88 3.75
C TRP A 161 2.88 -9.88 4.85
N GLU A 162 1.67 -9.93 5.36
CA GLU A 162 1.22 -9.06 6.43
C GLU A 162 1.61 -9.67 7.78
N VAL A 163 2.03 -8.85 8.73
CA VAL A 163 2.37 -9.32 10.08
C VAL A 163 1.27 -8.91 11.05
N GLY A 164 0.33 -9.84 11.24
CA GLY A 164 -0.86 -9.63 12.08
C GLY A 164 -2.00 -8.91 11.38
N ASN A 165 -3.18 -9.00 12.00
CA ASN A 165 -4.41 -8.31 11.63
C ASN A 165 -4.74 -7.30 12.72
N GLU A 166 -5.15 -6.09 12.40
CA GLU A 166 -5.67 -5.07 13.35
C GLU A 166 -5.06 -5.11 14.76
N VAL A 167 -3.76 -5.37 14.89
CA VAL A 167 -3.07 -5.61 16.17
C VAL A 167 -3.34 -4.50 17.19
N TYR A 168 -3.70 -3.31 16.76
CA TYR A 168 -4.16 -2.22 17.62
C TYR A 168 -5.46 -2.54 18.39
N GLY A 169 -6.21 -3.57 17.96
CA GLY A 169 -7.42 -4.10 18.60
C GLY A 169 -7.16 -5.04 19.79
N ASN A 170 -5.93 -5.19 20.25
CA ASN A 170 -5.49 -6.13 21.29
C ASN A 170 -5.72 -5.68 22.75
N GLY A 171 -6.53 -4.67 22.97
CA GLY A 171 -6.80 -4.09 24.29
C GLY A 171 -5.95 -2.87 24.66
N THR A 172 -4.90 -2.57 23.90
CA THR A 172 -3.98 -1.46 24.17
C THR A 172 -4.70 -0.10 24.25
N TYR A 173 -5.69 0.12 23.41
CA TYR A 173 -6.49 1.35 23.35
C TYR A 173 -7.92 1.17 23.89
N GLY A 174 -8.17 0.10 24.67
CA GLY A 174 -9.43 -0.13 25.38
C GLY A 174 -10.47 -0.95 24.62
N ALA A 175 -10.27 -1.23 23.33
CA ALA A 175 -11.06 -2.21 22.58
C ALA A 175 -10.25 -3.50 22.42
N ASN A 176 -10.90 -4.66 22.54
CA ASN A 176 -10.25 -5.96 22.57
C ASN A 176 -11.03 -6.94 21.70
N TRP A 177 -10.67 -7.02 20.42
CA TRP A 177 -11.20 -8.01 19.48
C TRP A 177 -10.09 -8.84 18.84
N GLU A 178 -8.81 -8.42 18.98
CA GLU A 178 -7.67 -9.19 18.50
C GLU A 178 -7.05 -10.03 19.62
N ALA A 179 -6.79 -11.29 19.31
CA ALA A 179 -6.06 -12.18 20.20
C ALA A 179 -4.56 -11.92 20.05
N ASP A 180 -3.94 -11.43 21.13
CA ASP A 180 -2.50 -11.17 21.17
C ASP A 180 -1.90 -11.77 22.43
N ALA A 181 -1.21 -12.89 22.30
CA ALA A 181 -0.56 -13.56 23.42
C ALA A 181 0.66 -12.79 23.97
N HIS A 182 1.12 -11.75 23.28
CA HIS A 182 2.09 -10.82 23.86
C HIS A 182 1.45 -9.95 24.94
N CYS A 183 0.12 -9.79 24.91
CA CYS A 183 -0.69 -9.04 25.85
C CYS A 183 -1.45 -9.93 26.82
N ASP A 184 -2.05 -11.02 26.34
CA ASP A 184 -2.87 -11.92 27.13
C ASP A 184 -2.15 -13.23 27.40
N THR A 185 -1.56 -13.35 28.61
CA THR A 185 -0.85 -14.55 29.02
C THR A 185 -1.76 -15.78 29.15
N SER A 186 -3.10 -15.62 29.21
CA SER A 186 -4.05 -16.73 29.25
C SER A 186 -4.08 -17.50 27.92
N LEU A 187 -3.70 -16.87 26.82
CA LEU A 187 -3.57 -17.49 25.50
C LEU A 187 -2.32 -18.38 25.38
N ASN A 188 -1.35 -18.26 26.30
CA ASN A 188 -0.10 -19.01 26.28
C ASN A 188 -0.27 -20.51 26.68
N GLY A 189 -1.46 -21.00 26.91
CA GLY A 189 -1.70 -22.33 27.51
C GLY A 189 -2.00 -23.48 26.54
N SER A 190 -2.18 -23.29 25.22
CA SER A 190 -2.89 -24.33 24.49
C SER A 190 -2.35 -24.79 23.13
N ALA A 191 -1.25 -24.36 22.60
CA ALA A 191 -0.61 -24.95 21.42
C ALA A 191 0.46 -24.06 20.74
N VAL A 192 0.63 -22.83 21.15
CA VAL A 192 1.65 -21.95 20.58
C VAL A 192 2.53 -21.43 21.70
N THR A 193 3.75 -21.93 21.79
CA THR A 193 4.75 -21.41 22.72
C THR A 193 5.33 -20.15 22.10
N ILE A 194 4.83 -18.99 22.49
CA ILE A 194 5.48 -17.72 22.19
C ILE A 194 6.61 -17.56 23.19
N GLY A 195 7.83 -17.84 22.74
CA GLY A 195 9.06 -17.71 23.51
C GLY A 195 9.13 -18.61 24.74
N SER A 196 10.21 -19.33 24.90
CA SER A 196 10.49 -20.20 26.03
C SER A 196 10.93 -19.46 27.31
N GLU A 197 10.66 -18.16 27.44
CA GLU A 197 11.15 -17.32 28.52
C GLU A 197 10.05 -17.08 29.59
N PRO A 198 10.10 -17.75 30.74
CA PRO A 198 9.05 -17.68 31.76
C PRO A 198 9.02 -16.37 32.55
N SER A 199 9.80 -15.36 32.19
CA SER A 199 9.93 -14.10 32.95
C SER A 199 9.72 -12.83 32.11
N GLN A 200 9.26 -12.91 30.88
CA GLN A 200 8.99 -11.70 30.12
C GLN A 200 7.67 -11.09 30.60
N THR A 201 7.76 -9.85 31.05
CA THR A 201 6.60 -8.97 31.13
C THR A 201 6.19 -8.67 29.70
N TYR A 202 5.08 -9.23 29.24
CA TYR A 202 4.57 -8.95 27.90
C TYR A 202 4.09 -7.50 27.89
N ASN A 203 4.76 -6.68 27.10
CA ASN A 203 4.40 -5.30 26.87
C ASN A 203 3.60 -5.29 25.58
N CYS A 204 2.34 -4.89 25.64
CA CYS A 204 1.51 -4.66 24.47
C CYS A 204 1.78 -3.28 23.88
N GLY A 205 1.13 -2.99 22.78
CA GLY A 205 1.13 -1.68 22.18
C GLY A 205 2.11 -1.52 21.03
N PRO A 206 2.12 -0.34 20.43
CA PRO A 206 2.78 -0.11 19.15
C PRO A 206 4.30 -0.31 19.16
N ALA A 207 4.97 -0.01 20.29
CA ALA A 207 6.42 -0.21 20.41
C ALA A 207 6.80 -1.69 20.46
N GLN A 208 5.99 -2.51 21.15
CA GLN A 208 6.20 -3.96 21.20
C GLN A 208 5.86 -4.61 19.86
N TYR A 209 4.75 -4.19 19.24
CA TYR A 209 4.42 -4.64 17.89
C TYR A 209 5.57 -4.36 16.91
N ALA A 210 6.10 -3.14 16.89
CA ALA A 210 7.20 -2.78 16.00
C ALA A 210 8.48 -3.60 16.26
N ALA A 211 8.82 -3.86 17.53
CA ALA A 211 9.97 -4.69 17.89
C ALA A 211 9.79 -6.14 17.43
N ASN A 212 8.59 -6.70 17.60
CA ASN A 212 8.26 -8.06 17.15
C ASN A 212 8.19 -8.12 15.62
N PHE A 213 7.56 -7.13 14.97
CA PHE A 213 7.51 -7.03 13.52
C PHE A 213 8.90 -7.17 12.87
N LEU A 214 9.91 -6.48 13.41
CA LEU A 214 11.28 -6.57 12.90
C LEU A 214 11.85 -8.00 13.02
N GLN A 215 11.44 -8.77 14.03
CA GLN A 215 11.83 -10.18 14.16
C GLN A 215 11.14 -11.04 13.10
N PHE A 216 9.83 -10.83 12.87
CA PHE A 216 9.09 -11.48 11.78
C PHE A 216 9.71 -11.14 10.43
N GLN A 217 9.96 -9.87 10.14
CA GLN A 217 10.56 -9.41 8.90
C GLN A 217 11.95 -10.06 8.69
N SER A 218 12.79 -10.08 9.71
CA SER A 218 14.10 -10.73 9.65
C SER A 218 14.01 -12.22 9.32
N ALA A 219 13.07 -12.94 9.96
CA ALA A 219 12.88 -14.37 9.74
C ALA A 219 12.30 -14.66 8.35
N VAL A 220 11.35 -13.86 7.89
CA VAL A 220 10.78 -13.92 6.54
C VAL A 220 11.86 -13.67 5.49
N HIS A 221 12.70 -12.63 5.66
CA HIS A 221 13.79 -12.34 4.74
C HIS A 221 14.90 -13.40 4.75
N ALA A 222 15.12 -14.08 5.87
CA ALA A 222 16.03 -15.22 5.90
C ALA A 222 15.49 -16.41 5.06
N ALA A 223 14.16 -16.54 4.94
CA ALA A 223 13.51 -17.54 4.09
C ALA A 223 13.42 -17.11 2.62
N ASN A 224 13.08 -15.84 2.37
CA ASN A 224 13.02 -15.23 1.04
C ASN A 224 13.38 -13.74 1.13
N ALA A 225 14.59 -13.37 0.72
CA ALA A 225 15.09 -12.00 0.78
C ALA A 225 14.26 -10.99 -0.05
N ASN A 226 13.46 -11.46 -1.00
CA ASN A 226 12.62 -10.61 -1.86
C ASN A 226 11.17 -10.49 -1.36
N ALA A 227 10.81 -11.17 -0.27
CA ALA A 227 9.46 -11.09 0.29
C ALA A 227 9.17 -9.66 0.76
N ARG A 228 8.00 -9.15 0.40
CA ARG A 228 7.51 -7.85 0.90
C ARG A 228 6.74 -8.06 2.19
N VAL A 229 7.25 -7.50 3.28
CA VAL A 229 6.68 -7.67 4.62
C VAL A 229 6.02 -6.37 5.05
N CYS A 230 4.70 -6.40 5.26
CA CYS A 230 3.87 -5.24 5.49
C CYS A 230 3.51 -5.09 6.96
N ALA A 231 3.56 -3.86 7.45
CA ALA A 231 3.22 -3.49 8.82
C ALA A 231 1.78 -2.99 8.94
N VAL A 232 1.10 -3.36 10.01
CA VAL A 232 -0.23 -2.87 10.36
C VAL A 232 -0.15 -1.41 10.80
N LEU A 233 -0.92 -0.54 10.13
CA LEU A 233 -1.17 0.84 10.54
C LEU A 233 -2.67 1.06 10.80
N THR A 234 -2.98 2.15 11.49
CA THR A 234 -4.36 2.63 11.65
C THR A 234 -4.71 3.56 10.49
N THR A 235 -5.98 3.54 10.07
CA THR A 235 -6.45 4.46 9.03
C THR A 235 -6.63 5.86 9.62
N PRO A 236 -5.96 6.89 9.07
CA PRO A 236 -6.11 8.26 9.53
C PRO A 236 -7.57 8.72 9.59
N GLY A 237 -7.94 9.35 10.72
CA GLY A 237 -9.30 9.82 10.97
C GLY A 237 -10.28 8.77 11.49
N PHE A 238 -9.89 7.49 11.53
CA PHE A 238 -10.70 6.40 12.05
C PHE A 238 -10.11 5.84 13.34
N TRP A 239 -10.94 5.24 14.19
CA TRP A 239 -10.45 4.63 15.42
C TRP A 239 -9.44 3.50 15.09
N PRO A 240 -8.29 3.39 15.78
CA PRO A 240 -7.80 4.22 16.88
C PRO A 240 -6.80 5.32 16.47
N ASP A 241 -6.89 5.89 15.28
CA ASP A 241 -5.98 6.97 14.88
C ASP A 241 -6.01 8.14 15.88
N GLY A 242 -4.82 8.64 16.23
CA GLY A 242 -4.66 9.71 17.20
C GLY A 242 -4.99 9.35 18.65
N VAL A 243 -5.48 8.13 18.94
CA VAL A 243 -5.71 7.68 20.32
C VAL A 243 -4.38 7.54 21.05
N THR A 244 -4.26 8.20 22.21
CA THR A 244 -3.08 8.17 23.07
C THR A 244 -3.50 8.03 24.53
N ASN A 245 -2.60 7.55 25.39
CA ASN A 245 -2.79 7.50 26.82
C ASN A 245 -1.44 7.71 27.55
N SER A 246 -1.41 7.60 28.87
CA SER A 246 -0.18 7.84 29.66
C SER A 246 0.92 6.81 29.40
N GLU A 247 0.56 5.61 28.99
CA GLU A 247 1.50 4.53 28.65
C GLU A 247 1.96 4.65 27.18
N TYR A 248 1.06 5.04 26.31
CA TYR A 248 1.30 5.25 24.88
C TYR A 248 1.03 6.71 24.50
N PRO A 249 2.00 7.62 24.75
CA PRO A 249 1.83 9.06 24.52
C PRO A 249 1.90 9.46 23.04
N GLN A 250 2.28 8.53 22.17
CA GLN A 250 2.30 8.69 20.72
C GLN A 250 1.25 7.78 20.09
N SER A 251 0.71 8.16 18.92
CA SER A 251 -0.23 7.33 18.17
C SER A 251 0.42 6.02 17.70
N TRP A 252 -0.41 5.05 17.32
CA TRP A 252 0.04 3.78 16.75
C TRP A 252 0.98 4.01 15.57
N ASN A 253 0.54 4.73 14.53
CA ASN A 253 1.32 4.97 13.31
C ASN A 253 2.64 5.68 13.62
N GLN A 254 2.61 6.72 14.44
CA GLN A 254 3.82 7.44 14.83
C GLN A 254 4.85 6.53 15.47
N THR A 255 4.42 5.67 16.40
CA THR A 255 5.32 4.77 17.13
C THR A 255 5.88 3.68 16.23
N VAL A 256 5.00 3.01 15.46
CA VAL A 256 5.41 1.92 14.56
C VAL A 256 6.36 2.43 13.48
N LEU A 257 5.99 3.47 12.74
CA LEU A 257 6.82 4.02 11.67
C LEU A 257 8.15 4.57 12.17
N SER A 258 8.18 5.21 13.35
CA SER A 258 9.41 5.71 13.95
C SER A 258 10.39 4.59 14.33
N ALA A 259 9.87 3.42 14.67
CA ALA A 259 10.68 2.25 14.98
C ALA A 259 11.17 1.52 13.72
N LEU A 260 10.31 1.38 12.70
CA LEU A 260 10.64 0.67 11.46
C LEU A 260 11.57 1.47 10.54
N LYS A 261 11.38 2.79 10.47
CA LYS A 261 12.19 3.69 9.62
C LYS A 261 12.29 3.18 8.16
N SER A 262 13.49 3.17 7.59
CA SER A 262 13.75 2.66 6.24
C SER A 262 13.45 1.16 6.06
N GLY A 263 13.16 0.41 7.14
CA GLY A 263 12.67 -0.97 7.08
C GLY A 263 11.19 -1.10 6.71
N THR A 264 10.44 0.01 6.62
CA THR A 264 9.05 0.02 6.17
C THR A 264 8.99 -0.30 4.68
N GLN A 265 8.58 -1.51 4.32
CA GLN A 265 8.53 -1.98 2.92
C GLN A 265 7.16 -1.78 2.29
N CYS A 266 6.10 -1.95 3.06
CA CYS A 266 4.70 -1.72 2.74
C CYS A 266 3.92 -1.55 4.05
N VAL A 267 2.74 -0.97 3.96
CA VAL A 267 1.83 -0.77 5.09
C VAL A 267 0.42 -1.24 4.73
N ILE A 268 -0.29 -1.77 5.71
CA ILE A 268 -1.69 -2.16 5.56
C ILE A 268 -2.58 -1.29 6.43
N VAL A 269 -3.75 -0.98 5.92
CA VAL A 269 -4.82 -0.27 6.62
C VAL A 269 -6.16 -0.92 6.30
N HIS A 270 -7.14 -0.76 7.20
CA HIS A 270 -8.51 -1.20 7.00
C HIS A 270 -9.44 0.00 6.93
N TYR A 271 -10.41 -0.03 6.05
CA TYR A 271 -11.32 1.08 5.82
C TYR A 271 -12.78 0.64 5.93
N TYR A 272 -13.37 0.95 7.09
CA TYR A 272 -14.80 0.73 7.35
C TYR A 272 -15.45 2.08 7.69
N PRO A 273 -15.92 2.82 6.69
CA PRO A 273 -16.48 4.13 6.93
C PRO A 273 -17.74 4.06 7.79
N GLY A 274 -17.87 4.99 8.73
CA GLY A 274 -18.89 4.96 9.78
C GLY A 274 -20.21 5.60 9.39
N GLY A 275 -20.66 5.51 8.14
CA GLY A 275 -21.90 6.09 7.67
C GLY A 275 -23.11 5.65 8.52
N SER A 276 -23.94 6.59 8.95
CA SER A 276 -25.17 6.31 9.72
C SER A 276 -26.41 6.15 8.85
N ASN A 277 -26.28 6.35 7.56
CA ASN A 277 -27.32 6.20 6.54
C ASN A 277 -26.68 6.05 5.15
N THR A 278 -27.44 5.51 4.20
CA THR A 278 -27.02 5.24 2.82
C THR A 278 -26.34 6.46 2.14
N ALA A 279 -26.90 7.64 2.23
CA ALA A 279 -26.34 8.84 1.60
C ALA A 279 -24.99 9.26 2.22
N GLY A 280 -24.80 9.05 3.52
CA GLY A 280 -23.52 9.27 4.21
C GLY A 280 -22.48 8.27 3.72
N MET A 281 -22.80 6.98 3.72
CA MET A 281 -21.93 5.91 3.26
C MET A 281 -21.45 6.15 1.81
N LEU A 282 -22.34 6.54 0.89
CA LEU A 282 -21.98 6.83 -0.50
C LEU A 282 -21.08 8.07 -0.66
N THR A 283 -20.99 8.94 0.35
CA THR A 283 -20.05 10.08 0.31
C THR A 283 -18.70 9.77 0.94
N ASP A 284 -18.58 8.71 1.74
CA ASP A 284 -17.37 8.37 2.48
C ASP A 284 -16.12 8.16 1.59
N PRO A 285 -16.20 7.63 0.34
CA PRO A 285 -15.03 7.52 -0.54
C PRO A 285 -14.34 8.87 -0.81
N SER A 286 -15.03 10.00 -0.66
CA SER A 286 -14.43 11.34 -0.82
C SER A 286 -13.31 11.66 0.19
N ASP A 287 -13.24 10.95 1.32
CA ASP A 287 -12.22 11.16 2.36
C ASP A 287 -10.90 10.44 2.04
N ILE A 288 -10.92 9.51 1.08
CA ILE A 288 -9.77 8.63 0.77
C ILE A 288 -8.53 9.43 0.36
N ALA A 289 -8.69 10.50 -0.41
CA ALA A 289 -7.55 11.34 -0.83
C ALA A 289 -6.80 11.94 0.36
N ASP A 290 -7.54 12.43 1.37
CA ASP A 290 -6.96 12.98 2.60
C ASP A 290 -6.33 11.89 3.47
N ILE A 291 -6.92 10.71 3.51
CA ILE A 291 -6.37 9.52 4.20
C ILE A 291 -5.00 9.15 3.61
N VAL A 292 -4.91 8.98 2.28
CA VAL A 292 -3.65 8.63 1.60
C VAL A 292 -2.61 9.72 1.76
N SER A 293 -3.00 10.97 1.63
CA SER A 293 -2.11 12.13 1.84
C SER A 293 -1.54 12.14 3.26
N THR A 294 -2.37 11.83 4.26
CA THR A 294 -1.94 11.73 5.66
C THR A 294 -0.98 10.56 5.88
N LEU A 295 -1.29 9.36 5.35
CA LEU A 295 -0.39 8.20 5.42
C LEU A 295 0.98 8.50 4.78
N HIS A 296 1.01 9.13 3.62
CA HIS A 296 2.27 9.55 3.00
C HIS A 296 3.04 10.55 3.87
N SER A 297 2.34 11.51 4.49
CA SER A 297 2.95 12.48 5.42
C SER A 297 3.54 11.77 6.66
N GLU A 298 2.85 10.80 7.22
CA GLU A 298 3.29 9.99 8.35
C GLU A 298 4.49 9.12 7.99
N ILE A 299 4.45 8.41 6.84
CA ILE A 299 5.58 7.62 6.33
C ILE A 299 6.81 8.51 6.14
N SER A 300 6.64 9.70 5.56
CA SER A 300 7.75 10.64 5.39
C SER A 300 8.28 11.16 6.73
N SER A 301 7.39 11.58 7.63
CA SER A 301 7.75 12.28 8.88
C SER A 301 8.28 11.31 9.94
N TYR A 302 7.68 10.13 10.07
CA TYR A 302 7.99 9.19 11.15
C TYR A 302 8.98 8.12 10.73
N ALA A 303 8.83 7.56 9.53
CA ALA A 303 9.80 6.59 9.01
C ALA A 303 11.00 7.27 8.33
N GLY A 304 10.94 8.57 8.05
CA GLY A 304 12.03 9.31 7.40
C GLY A 304 12.23 8.96 5.94
N ILE A 305 11.19 8.43 5.26
CA ILE A 305 11.26 8.03 3.86
C ILE A 305 10.96 9.23 2.98
N SER A 306 11.94 9.66 2.20
CA SER A 306 11.86 10.88 1.37
C SER A 306 10.87 10.76 0.20
N ASN A 307 10.59 9.56 -0.29
CA ASN A 307 9.57 9.28 -1.30
C ASN A 307 8.50 8.34 -0.71
N PRO A 308 7.53 8.85 0.07
CA PRO A 308 6.54 8.01 0.74
C PRO A 308 5.66 7.23 -0.24
N ALA A 309 5.41 7.74 -1.44
CA ALA A 309 4.67 7.05 -2.50
C ALA A 309 5.39 5.79 -3.04
N SER A 310 6.68 5.59 -2.72
CA SER A 310 7.37 4.33 -3.02
C SER A 310 7.07 3.20 -2.05
N VAL A 311 6.42 3.49 -0.93
CA VAL A 311 5.95 2.50 0.04
C VAL A 311 4.52 2.12 -0.33
N PRO A 312 4.26 0.90 -0.80
CA PRO A 312 2.90 0.47 -1.11
C PRO A 312 1.98 0.59 0.11
N ILE A 313 0.84 1.22 -0.08
CA ILE A 313 -0.29 1.19 0.84
C ILE A 313 -1.24 0.13 0.30
N ILE A 314 -1.71 -0.75 1.16
CA ILE A 314 -2.61 -1.85 0.84
C ILE A 314 -3.80 -1.76 1.78
N VAL A 315 -5.00 -1.72 1.23
CA VAL A 315 -6.25 -1.75 2.00
C VAL A 315 -6.71 -3.20 2.05
N THR A 316 -6.33 -3.91 3.10
CA THR A 316 -6.55 -5.35 3.18
C THR A 316 -7.91 -5.76 3.75
N GLU A 317 -8.69 -4.78 4.20
CA GLU A 317 -10.11 -4.94 4.49
C GLU A 317 -10.85 -3.63 4.25
N THR A 318 -11.98 -3.75 3.57
CA THR A 318 -12.97 -2.68 3.40
C THR A 318 -14.33 -3.29 3.10
N ASN A 319 -15.39 -2.61 3.54
CA ASN A 319 -16.78 -2.93 3.20
C ASN A 319 -17.64 -1.70 3.49
N SER A 320 -18.85 -1.67 2.96
CA SER A 320 -19.89 -0.80 3.51
C SER A 320 -20.20 -1.22 4.95
N THR A 321 -20.69 -0.30 5.77
CA THR A 321 -21.04 -0.60 7.17
C THR A 321 -22.54 -0.74 7.39
N ILE A 322 -23.31 -0.44 6.35
CA ILE A 322 -24.77 -0.56 6.26
C ILE A 322 -25.13 -0.96 4.83
N ASP A 323 -26.34 -1.43 4.62
CA ASP A 323 -26.89 -1.81 3.31
C ASP A 323 -26.02 -2.89 2.60
N LEU A 324 -25.43 -3.79 3.40
CA LEU A 324 -24.23 -4.60 3.16
C LEU A 324 -24.26 -5.42 1.87
N ASP A 325 -25.39 -6.02 1.52
CA ASP A 325 -25.52 -6.93 0.37
C ASP A 325 -26.47 -6.39 -0.71
N THR A 326 -26.77 -5.08 -0.67
CA THR A 326 -27.74 -4.42 -1.55
C THR A 326 -27.10 -3.45 -2.55
N GLN A 327 -27.92 -2.86 -3.43
CA GLN A 327 -27.45 -1.97 -4.49
C GLN A 327 -26.56 -0.79 -4.00
N PRO A 328 -26.86 -0.09 -2.90
CA PRO A 328 -25.97 0.96 -2.41
C PRO A 328 -24.56 0.47 -2.10
N ALA A 329 -24.38 -0.74 -1.57
CA ALA A 329 -23.06 -1.31 -1.35
C ALA A 329 -22.31 -1.62 -2.66
N ALA A 330 -23.04 -1.96 -3.74
CA ALA A 330 -22.45 -2.12 -5.07
C ALA A 330 -21.91 -0.78 -5.62
N LEU A 331 -22.66 0.32 -5.43
CA LEU A 331 -22.25 1.68 -5.82
C LEU A 331 -21.03 2.10 -5.00
N PHE A 332 -21.14 2.03 -3.67
CA PHE A 332 -20.04 2.32 -2.75
C PHE A 332 -18.76 1.54 -3.12
N GLY A 333 -18.88 0.24 -3.40
CA GLY A 333 -17.75 -0.60 -3.75
C GLY A 333 -17.05 -0.12 -5.02
N ALA A 334 -17.80 0.18 -6.08
CA ALA A 334 -17.22 0.63 -7.34
C ALA A 334 -16.49 1.98 -7.22
N ASP A 335 -17.08 2.98 -6.54
CA ASP A 335 -16.46 4.29 -6.28
C ASP A 335 -15.24 4.14 -5.36
N MET A 336 -15.37 3.39 -4.29
CA MET A 336 -14.33 3.20 -3.27
C MET A 336 -13.07 2.56 -3.86
N TYR A 337 -13.18 1.44 -4.60
CA TYR A 337 -12.02 0.80 -5.23
C TYR A 337 -11.26 1.76 -6.14
N MET A 338 -11.99 2.43 -7.05
CA MET A 338 -11.36 3.35 -7.98
C MET A 338 -10.74 4.55 -7.29
N THR A 339 -11.40 5.10 -6.27
CA THR A 339 -10.86 6.24 -5.52
C THR A 339 -9.56 5.89 -4.80
N TRP A 340 -9.44 4.70 -4.19
CA TRP A 340 -8.18 4.24 -3.62
C TRP A 340 -7.08 4.13 -4.66
N LEU A 341 -7.35 3.48 -5.80
CA LEU A 341 -6.38 3.27 -6.87
C LEU A 341 -5.93 4.59 -7.52
N GLU A 342 -6.84 5.52 -7.75
CA GLU A 342 -6.57 6.86 -8.30
C GLU A 342 -5.68 7.69 -7.35
N ASN A 343 -5.69 7.39 -6.06
CA ASN A 343 -4.81 8.00 -5.05
C ASN A 343 -3.51 7.21 -4.82
N GLY A 344 -3.21 6.18 -5.65
CA GLY A 344 -1.92 5.50 -5.65
C GLY A 344 -1.80 4.32 -4.68
N VAL A 345 -2.92 3.80 -4.16
CA VAL A 345 -2.95 2.56 -3.39
C VAL A 345 -2.67 1.36 -4.30
N ALA A 346 -1.94 0.39 -3.80
CA ALA A 346 -1.45 -0.73 -4.62
C ALA A 346 -2.45 -1.88 -4.78
N ASN A 347 -3.32 -2.07 -3.79
CA ASN A 347 -4.33 -3.14 -3.76
C ASN A 347 -5.42 -2.79 -2.75
N VAL A 348 -6.64 -3.24 -3.01
CA VAL A 348 -7.81 -3.09 -2.14
C VAL A 348 -8.53 -4.43 -2.05
N GLU A 349 -8.82 -4.89 -0.83
CA GLU A 349 -9.48 -6.17 -0.55
C GLU A 349 -10.84 -5.93 0.09
N TRP A 350 -11.92 -6.39 -0.56
CA TRP A 350 -13.24 -6.38 0.06
C TRP A 350 -13.34 -7.45 1.16
N TRP A 351 -13.94 -7.12 2.25
CA TRP A 351 -14.28 -8.04 3.33
C TRP A 351 -15.75 -8.48 3.20
N ASN A 352 -16.05 -9.71 2.86
CA ASN A 352 -15.19 -10.80 2.43
C ASN A 352 -15.92 -11.67 1.37
N GLU A 353 -15.47 -12.91 1.18
CA GLU A 353 -16.08 -13.84 0.21
C GLU A 353 -17.47 -14.30 0.70
N HIS A 354 -17.55 -14.95 1.87
CA HIS A 354 -18.76 -15.35 2.56
C HIS A 354 -18.66 -14.99 4.04
N ASN A 355 -19.73 -14.49 4.65
CA ASN A 355 -19.70 -14.11 6.05
C ASN A 355 -20.92 -14.56 6.85
N GLY A 356 -22.03 -14.79 6.20
CA GLY A 356 -23.30 -15.24 6.77
C GLY A 356 -24.22 -14.14 7.26
N GLU A 357 -25.50 -14.48 7.28
CA GLU A 357 -26.60 -13.58 7.61
C GLU A 357 -26.39 -12.84 8.95
N GLY A 358 -26.56 -11.54 8.92
CA GLY A 358 -26.55 -10.66 10.09
C GLY A 358 -27.95 -10.18 10.47
N THR A 359 -28.15 -8.86 10.54
CA THR A 359 -29.45 -8.27 10.83
C THR A 359 -30.20 -8.00 9.54
N VAL A 360 -31.26 -8.73 9.28
CA VAL A 360 -32.07 -8.57 8.07
C VAL A 360 -32.84 -7.25 8.08
N SER A 361 -32.78 -6.54 6.98
CA SER A 361 -33.51 -5.30 6.74
C SER A 361 -34.09 -5.24 5.30
N THR A 362 -34.61 -4.08 4.91
CA THR A 362 -35.07 -3.83 3.53
C THR A 362 -34.49 -2.48 3.07
N VAL A 363 -33.76 -2.52 1.97
CA VAL A 363 -33.09 -1.35 1.38
C VAL A 363 -33.56 -1.20 -0.07
N ASP A 364 -34.17 -0.10 -0.40
CA ASP A 364 -34.71 0.22 -1.73
C ASP A 364 -35.53 -0.94 -2.37
N GLY A 365 -36.30 -1.61 -1.53
CA GLY A 365 -37.18 -2.73 -1.93
C GLY A 365 -36.48 -4.09 -2.05
N ALA A 366 -35.19 -4.18 -1.90
CA ALA A 366 -34.44 -5.43 -1.82
C ALA A 366 -34.30 -5.90 -0.37
N THR A 367 -34.10 -7.18 -0.16
CA THR A 367 -33.73 -7.73 1.16
C THR A 367 -32.25 -7.50 1.37
N ASP A 368 -31.91 -6.82 2.47
CA ASP A 368 -30.56 -6.75 3.03
C ASP A 368 -30.47 -7.84 4.10
N TYR A 369 -29.68 -8.87 3.87
CA TYR A 369 -29.47 -9.97 4.82
C TYR A 369 -28.49 -9.57 5.93
N GLY A 370 -27.84 -8.41 5.77
CA GLY A 370 -26.81 -7.95 6.69
C GLY A 370 -25.54 -8.79 6.60
N ASP A 371 -25.32 -9.44 5.47
CA ASP A 371 -24.15 -10.24 5.17
C ASP A 371 -23.02 -9.34 4.63
N GLN A 372 -21.83 -9.49 5.17
CA GLN A 372 -20.63 -8.77 4.69
C GLN A 372 -19.96 -9.46 3.49
N GLY A 373 -20.39 -10.70 3.18
CA GLY A 373 -19.91 -11.45 2.03
C GLY A 373 -20.41 -10.88 0.70
N ILE A 374 -19.65 -11.14 -0.37
CA ILE A 374 -20.15 -10.88 -1.73
C ILE A 374 -20.97 -12.05 -2.29
N PHE A 375 -20.90 -13.21 -1.63
CA PHE A 375 -21.67 -14.41 -1.93
C PHE A 375 -22.45 -14.87 -0.71
N SER A 376 -23.64 -15.39 -0.94
CA SER A 376 -24.47 -16.04 0.08
C SER A 376 -23.83 -17.36 0.54
N ASP A 377 -23.88 -17.67 1.83
CA ASP A 377 -23.55 -18.97 2.43
C ASP A 377 -24.79 -19.81 2.77
N ASN A 378 -25.97 -19.39 2.30
CA ASN A 378 -27.27 -20.05 2.57
C ASN A 378 -27.60 -20.16 4.07
N THR A 379 -27.17 -19.21 4.87
CA THR A 379 -27.49 -19.19 6.30
C THR A 379 -28.94 -18.73 6.57
N ASN A 380 -29.43 -19.03 7.75
CA ASN A 380 -30.72 -18.62 8.25
C ASN A 380 -30.60 -18.18 9.70
N TYR A 381 -30.53 -16.88 9.88
CA TYR A 381 -30.50 -16.27 11.19
C TYR A 381 -31.71 -15.36 11.36
N GLY A 382 -32.68 -15.74 12.13
CA GLY A 382 -33.89 -14.92 12.39
C GLY A 382 -35.12 -15.25 11.54
N GLY A 383 -35.06 -16.25 10.65
CA GLY A 383 -36.20 -16.77 9.91
C GLY A 383 -36.32 -16.32 8.46
N THR A 384 -35.44 -15.49 7.97
CA THR A 384 -35.22 -15.22 6.54
C THR A 384 -34.07 -16.10 6.07
N ILE A 385 -34.22 -16.80 4.99
CA ILE A 385 -33.19 -17.69 4.45
C ILE A 385 -32.52 -16.93 3.31
N GLU A 386 -31.21 -16.83 3.35
CA GLU A 386 -30.42 -16.35 2.24
C GLU A 386 -30.63 -17.16 0.97
N PRO A 387 -30.25 -16.65 -0.20
CA PRO A 387 -30.16 -17.45 -1.42
C PRO A 387 -29.30 -18.71 -1.25
N THR A 388 -29.30 -19.58 -2.25
CA THR A 388 -28.40 -20.75 -2.26
C THR A 388 -26.95 -20.28 -2.21
N ALA A 389 -26.07 -21.05 -1.54
CA ALA A 389 -24.64 -20.76 -1.46
C ALA A 389 -24.04 -20.38 -2.82
N ASP A 390 -23.02 -19.56 -2.82
CA ASP A 390 -22.36 -18.98 -4.00
C ASP A 390 -23.25 -18.06 -4.86
N THR A 391 -24.44 -17.68 -4.39
CA THR A 391 -25.26 -16.70 -5.11
C THR A 391 -24.68 -15.29 -4.91
N PRO A 392 -24.31 -14.58 -6.00
CA PRO A 392 -23.75 -13.24 -5.86
C PRO A 392 -24.75 -12.23 -5.29
N PHE A 393 -24.31 -11.43 -4.34
CA PHE A 393 -24.99 -10.23 -3.86
C PHE A 393 -24.65 -9.01 -4.72
N ALA A 394 -25.30 -7.88 -4.47
CA ALA A 394 -25.10 -6.67 -5.27
C ALA A 394 -23.65 -6.17 -5.30
N PRO A 395 -22.84 -6.18 -4.21
CA PRO A 395 -21.43 -5.78 -4.23
C PRO A 395 -20.59 -6.56 -5.25
N TYR A 396 -20.86 -7.84 -5.45
CA TYR A 396 -20.21 -8.63 -6.50
C TYR A 396 -20.32 -7.97 -7.87
N TYR A 397 -21.53 -7.53 -8.25
CA TYR A 397 -21.75 -6.90 -9.55
C TYR A 397 -21.14 -5.50 -9.63
N GLY A 398 -21.05 -4.79 -8.50
CA GLY A 398 -20.28 -3.54 -8.40
C GLY A 398 -18.82 -3.76 -8.73
N ILE A 399 -18.21 -4.79 -8.15
CA ILE A 399 -16.80 -5.20 -8.43
C ILE A 399 -16.70 -5.69 -9.89
N GLU A 400 -17.64 -6.48 -10.39
CA GLU A 400 -17.64 -6.95 -11.78
C GLU A 400 -17.68 -5.78 -12.79
N MET A 401 -18.34 -4.65 -12.46
CA MET A 401 -18.33 -3.45 -13.33
C MET A 401 -16.93 -2.86 -13.49
N LEU A 402 -16.05 -3.03 -12.51
CA LEU A 402 -14.64 -2.57 -12.62
C LEU A 402 -13.88 -3.34 -13.69
N SER A 403 -14.22 -4.63 -13.92
CA SER A 403 -13.64 -5.42 -15.02
C SER A 403 -14.01 -4.92 -16.42
N LYS A 404 -15.06 -4.10 -16.52
CA LYS A 404 -15.47 -3.44 -17.78
C LYS A 404 -14.82 -2.06 -17.91
N LEU A 405 -14.32 -1.49 -16.80
CA LEU A 405 -13.68 -0.18 -16.76
C LEU A 405 -12.18 -0.27 -17.02
N ALA A 406 -11.48 -1.19 -16.33
CA ALA A 406 -10.04 -1.15 -16.21
C ALA A 406 -9.41 -2.54 -16.25
N ALA A 407 -8.16 -2.58 -16.70
CA ALA A 407 -7.28 -3.74 -16.60
C ALA A 407 -5.91 -3.29 -16.03
N PRO A 408 -5.13 -4.21 -15.43
CA PRO A 408 -3.79 -3.91 -14.98
C PRO A 408 -2.92 -3.28 -16.08
N GLY A 409 -2.28 -2.15 -15.76
CA GLY A 409 -1.45 -1.38 -16.68
C GLY A 409 -2.19 -0.29 -17.47
N ASP A 410 -3.52 -0.25 -17.45
CA ASP A 410 -4.29 0.86 -18.03
C ASP A 410 -4.03 2.17 -17.26
N THR A 411 -4.18 3.30 -17.90
CA THR A 411 -3.92 4.61 -17.31
C THR A 411 -5.21 5.22 -16.77
N MET A 412 -5.32 5.42 -15.48
CA MET A 412 -6.38 6.20 -14.85
C MET A 412 -6.20 7.68 -15.19
N VAL A 413 -7.29 8.38 -15.52
CA VAL A 413 -7.25 9.78 -15.95
C VAL A 413 -8.32 10.60 -15.23
N THR A 414 -8.08 11.90 -15.08
CA THR A 414 -9.02 12.78 -14.37
C THR A 414 -10.37 12.88 -15.06
N SER A 415 -11.41 12.87 -14.26
CA SER A 415 -12.79 13.08 -14.69
C SER A 415 -13.55 13.96 -13.71
N THR A 416 -14.57 14.66 -14.19
CA THR A 416 -15.41 15.53 -13.37
C THR A 416 -16.87 15.43 -13.79
N SER A 417 -17.77 15.58 -12.83
CA SER A 417 -19.21 15.65 -13.03
C SER A 417 -19.78 17.00 -12.61
N SER A 418 -20.82 17.45 -13.28
CA SER A 418 -21.60 18.64 -12.87
C SER A 418 -22.61 18.35 -11.76
N GLN A 419 -22.76 17.11 -11.34
CA GLN A 419 -23.69 16.65 -10.30
C GLN A 419 -22.92 15.88 -9.24
N SER A 420 -23.11 16.21 -7.98
CA SER A 420 -22.41 15.60 -6.84
C SER A 420 -22.80 14.14 -6.57
N LEU A 421 -23.99 13.73 -7.00
CA LEU A 421 -24.46 12.35 -6.90
C LEU A 421 -24.10 11.49 -8.13
N LEU A 422 -23.30 12.02 -9.06
CA LEU A 422 -22.69 11.26 -10.14
C LEU A 422 -21.19 11.18 -9.90
N ARG A 423 -20.71 10.03 -9.36
CA ARG A 423 -19.28 9.74 -9.28
C ARG A 423 -18.80 9.27 -10.64
N VAL A 424 -17.59 9.65 -10.99
CA VAL A 424 -17.05 9.36 -12.33
C VAL A 424 -15.60 8.96 -12.24
N HIS A 425 -15.28 7.82 -12.84
CA HIS A 425 -13.91 7.34 -13.01
C HIS A 425 -13.63 7.10 -14.48
N ALA A 426 -12.43 7.38 -14.93
CA ALA A 426 -12.07 7.20 -16.31
C ALA A 426 -10.69 6.56 -16.47
N VAL A 427 -10.60 5.64 -17.42
CA VAL A 427 -9.40 4.85 -17.67
C VAL A 427 -9.14 4.81 -19.16
N ARG A 428 -7.90 5.06 -19.55
CA ARG A 428 -7.44 4.88 -20.93
C ARG A 428 -6.73 3.54 -21.05
N ASP A 429 -7.26 2.65 -21.90
CA ASP A 429 -6.66 1.34 -22.12
C ASP A 429 -5.40 1.39 -23.00
N ALA A 430 -4.64 0.30 -23.03
CA ALA A 430 -3.43 0.17 -23.84
C ALA A 430 -3.67 0.30 -25.35
N SER A 431 -4.92 0.16 -25.83
CA SER A 431 -5.31 0.32 -27.24
C SER A 431 -5.68 1.76 -27.56
N GLY A 432 -5.69 2.66 -26.57
CA GLY A 432 -6.03 4.07 -26.72
C GLY A 432 -7.54 4.34 -26.72
N ASN A 433 -8.36 3.37 -26.30
CA ASN A 433 -9.77 3.60 -26.02
C ASN A 433 -9.91 4.28 -24.65
N LEU A 434 -11.07 4.89 -24.43
CA LEU A 434 -11.42 5.50 -23.14
C LEU A 434 -12.61 4.77 -22.55
N ASN A 435 -12.45 4.27 -21.33
CA ASN A 435 -13.51 3.69 -20.52
C ASN A 435 -13.92 4.71 -19.47
N VAL A 436 -15.23 4.92 -19.29
CA VAL A 436 -15.77 5.88 -18.33
C VAL A 436 -16.85 5.18 -17.50
N LEU A 437 -16.62 5.05 -16.21
CA LEU A 437 -17.62 4.64 -15.23
C LEU A 437 -18.38 5.88 -14.76
N ILE A 438 -19.69 5.84 -14.83
CA ILE A 438 -20.59 6.80 -14.19
C ILE A 438 -21.42 6.02 -13.17
N ASP A 439 -21.20 6.32 -11.91
CA ASP A 439 -21.95 5.83 -10.79
C ASP A 439 -23.02 6.85 -10.42
N ASN A 440 -24.29 6.49 -10.57
CA ASN A 440 -25.41 7.33 -10.19
C ASN A 440 -25.94 6.93 -8.81
N GLU A 441 -25.49 7.66 -7.80
CA GLU A 441 -25.88 7.51 -6.41
C GLU A 441 -27.24 8.17 -6.07
N ASP A 442 -27.92 8.77 -7.06
CA ASP A 442 -29.26 9.36 -6.84
C ASP A 442 -30.32 8.24 -6.82
N PRO A 443 -31.00 8.05 -5.68
CA PRO A 443 -31.99 6.97 -5.56
C PRO A 443 -33.24 7.19 -6.39
N SER A 444 -33.49 8.42 -6.86
CA SER A 444 -34.79 8.81 -7.43
C SER A 444 -34.71 9.29 -8.87
N ASN A 445 -33.55 9.75 -9.34
CA ASN A 445 -33.47 10.40 -10.64
C ASN A 445 -32.51 9.68 -11.58
N SER A 446 -32.94 9.54 -12.84
CA SER A 446 -32.05 9.22 -13.94
C SER A 446 -31.54 10.47 -14.61
N TYR A 447 -30.33 10.39 -15.15
CA TYR A 447 -29.67 11.53 -15.82
C TYR A 447 -29.39 11.22 -17.30
N THR A 448 -29.67 12.22 -18.16
CA THR A 448 -29.05 12.30 -19.49
C THR A 448 -27.73 13.05 -19.33
N VAL A 449 -26.63 12.33 -19.43
CA VAL A 449 -25.27 12.84 -19.23
C VAL A 449 -24.65 13.18 -20.56
N SER A 450 -24.25 14.45 -20.75
CA SER A 450 -23.42 14.88 -21.88
C SER A 450 -21.96 14.59 -21.59
N LEU A 451 -21.25 13.99 -22.56
CA LEU A 451 -19.84 13.58 -22.43
C LEU A 451 -18.94 14.56 -23.18
N GLY A 452 -17.96 15.12 -22.50
CA GLY A 452 -16.90 15.97 -23.04
C GLY A 452 -15.52 15.37 -22.81
N TYR A 453 -14.59 15.58 -23.74
CA TYR A 453 -13.25 15.01 -23.69
C TYR A 453 -12.19 16.07 -23.96
N ASN A 454 -11.14 16.08 -23.15
CA ASN A 454 -9.91 16.79 -23.42
C ASN A 454 -8.82 15.77 -23.80
N GLY A 455 -8.10 16.01 -24.90
CA GLY A 455 -7.03 15.13 -25.36
C GLY A 455 -7.47 13.75 -25.89
N PHE A 456 -8.76 13.56 -26.14
CA PHE A 456 -9.30 12.33 -26.70
C PHE A 456 -10.35 12.64 -27.77
N THR A 457 -10.31 11.88 -28.86
CA THR A 457 -11.30 12.01 -29.97
C THR A 457 -12.00 10.66 -30.14
N PRO A 458 -13.31 10.56 -29.82
CA PRO A 458 -14.08 9.34 -30.05
C PRO A 458 -14.09 8.89 -31.50
N SER A 459 -14.08 7.58 -31.73
CA SER A 459 -14.28 6.95 -33.01
C SER A 459 -15.17 5.72 -32.89
N GLY A 460 -15.84 5.33 -33.92
CA GLY A 460 -16.71 4.15 -33.90
C GLY A 460 -17.92 4.30 -32.97
N THR A 461 -18.55 3.17 -32.66
CA THR A 461 -19.75 3.09 -31.83
C THR A 461 -19.32 2.61 -30.44
N PRO A 462 -19.57 3.36 -29.36
CA PRO A 462 -19.31 2.91 -28.00
C PRO A 462 -20.13 1.70 -27.61
N THR A 463 -19.58 0.88 -26.70
CA THR A 463 -20.33 -0.12 -25.98
C THR A 463 -20.66 0.41 -24.59
N VAL A 464 -21.89 0.25 -24.15
CA VAL A 464 -22.35 0.65 -22.80
C VAL A 464 -22.68 -0.59 -22.03
N TYR A 465 -22.08 -0.74 -20.85
CA TYR A 465 -22.39 -1.76 -19.85
C TYR A 465 -23.19 -1.12 -18.73
N THR A 466 -24.24 -1.77 -18.26
CA THR A 466 -25.11 -1.21 -17.21
C THR A 466 -25.47 -2.28 -16.18
N LEU A 467 -25.22 -1.96 -14.91
CA LEU A 467 -25.84 -2.57 -13.76
C LEU A 467 -26.98 -1.66 -13.33
N ALA A 468 -28.19 -2.08 -13.58
CA ALA A 468 -29.40 -1.34 -13.17
C ALA A 468 -29.64 -1.49 -11.65
N ASN A 469 -30.43 -0.58 -11.08
CA ASN A 469 -30.84 -0.71 -9.68
C ASN A 469 -31.46 -2.10 -9.38
N ASN A 470 -30.98 -2.74 -8.33
CA ASN A 470 -31.34 -4.12 -7.94
C ASN A 470 -31.13 -5.15 -9.07
N GLY A 471 -30.23 -4.84 -10.02
CA GLY A 471 -29.88 -5.76 -11.12
C GLY A 471 -29.00 -6.91 -10.63
N THR A 472 -29.29 -8.10 -11.12
CA THR A 472 -28.50 -9.33 -10.86
C THR A 472 -27.67 -9.75 -12.08
N SER A 473 -27.39 -8.83 -12.97
CA SER A 473 -26.52 -9.04 -14.14
C SER A 473 -26.18 -7.72 -14.81
N ILE A 474 -24.99 -7.69 -15.43
CA ILE A 474 -24.56 -6.57 -16.26
C ILE A 474 -25.09 -6.76 -17.67
N THR A 475 -25.85 -5.79 -18.16
CA THR A 475 -26.33 -5.76 -19.55
C THR A 475 -25.38 -4.95 -20.42
N SER A 476 -25.37 -5.21 -21.74
CA SER A 476 -24.57 -4.41 -22.67
C SER A 476 -25.35 -4.02 -23.91
N GLY A 477 -24.99 -2.87 -24.50
CA GLY A 477 -25.62 -2.35 -25.71
C GLY A 477 -24.74 -1.32 -26.43
N SER A 478 -25.20 -0.90 -27.60
CA SER A 478 -24.54 0.19 -28.34
C SER A 478 -24.90 1.55 -27.74
N GLY A 479 -23.93 2.45 -27.64
CA GLY A 479 -24.09 3.79 -27.09
C GLY A 479 -23.68 4.92 -28.02
N SER A 480 -23.71 6.14 -27.49
CA SER A 480 -23.23 7.36 -28.12
C SER A 480 -22.00 7.89 -27.36
N ALA A 481 -21.02 8.37 -28.10
CA ALA A 481 -19.85 9.02 -27.50
C ALA A 481 -20.13 10.44 -26.97
N SER A 482 -21.28 11.03 -27.27
CA SER A 482 -21.61 12.40 -26.84
C SER A 482 -22.59 12.46 -25.69
N SER A 483 -23.33 11.36 -25.43
CA SER A 483 -24.31 11.31 -24.33
C SER A 483 -24.70 9.89 -23.97
N VAL A 484 -25.07 9.70 -22.71
CA VAL A 484 -25.58 8.45 -22.17
C VAL A 484 -26.69 8.74 -21.19
N THR A 485 -27.65 7.83 -21.06
CA THR A 485 -28.64 7.87 -19.97
C THR A 485 -28.20 6.90 -18.87
N VAL A 486 -28.10 7.39 -17.64
CA VAL A 486 -27.80 6.59 -16.45
C VAL A 486 -29.04 6.54 -15.56
N GLY A 487 -29.43 5.34 -15.15
CA GLY A 487 -30.61 5.10 -14.29
C GLY A 487 -30.37 5.61 -12.87
N ALA A 488 -31.42 5.74 -12.07
CA ALA A 488 -31.29 5.92 -10.63
C ALA A 488 -30.59 4.70 -10.01
N TYR A 489 -29.72 4.91 -8.99
CA TYR A 489 -28.97 3.84 -8.32
C TYR A 489 -28.39 2.81 -9.28
N SER A 490 -27.56 3.26 -10.24
CA SER A 490 -27.00 2.38 -11.27
C SER A 490 -25.55 2.68 -11.59
N LEU A 491 -24.81 1.64 -11.99
CA LEU A 491 -23.47 1.76 -12.55
C LEU A 491 -23.53 1.66 -14.07
N THR A 492 -22.83 2.56 -14.77
CA THR A 492 -22.75 2.56 -16.22
C THR A 492 -21.30 2.72 -16.65
N VAL A 493 -20.73 1.73 -17.36
CA VAL A 493 -19.41 1.84 -18.01
C VAL A 493 -19.59 2.04 -19.50
N ILE A 494 -18.95 3.04 -20.05
CA ILE A 494 -18.95 3.36 -21.47
C ILE A 494 -17.55 3.08 -22.02
N HIS A 495 -17.43 2.05 -22.85
CA HIS A 495 -16.22 1.78 -23.61
C HIS A 495 -16.27 2.55 -24.92
N ILE A 496 -15.42 3.55 -25.07
CA ILE A 496 -15.42 4.51 -26.20
C ILE A 496 -14.17 4.27 -27.05
N PRO A 497 -14.32 3.73 -28.26
CA PRO A 497 -13.19 3.61 -29.18
C PRO A 497 -12.58 4.98 -29.50
N GLY A 498 -11.25 5.07 -29.41
CA GLY A 498 -10.51 6.27 -29.82
C GLY A 498 -10.38 6.38 -31.33
N SER A 499 -10.36 7.61 -31.90
CA SER A 499 -10.05 7.83 -33.31
C SER A 499 -8.59 7.50 -33.58
N GLY A 500 -8.35 6.24 -33.74
CA GLY A 500 -7.19 5.56 -34.22
C GLY A 500 -5.86 6.30 -34.21
N GLY A 501 -5.11 6.03 -33.31
CA GLY A 501 -3.86 5.39 -33.59
C GLY A 501 -3.98 3.97 -33.11
N SER A 502 -3.47 3.01 -33.82
CA SER A 502 -2.83 1.87 -33.20
C SER A 502 -2.25 2.40 -31.90
N GLY A 503 -2.68 1.90 -30.74
CA GLY A 503 -2.48 2.53 -29.43
C GLY A 503 -1.20 3.35 -29.36
N VAL A 504 -1.33 4.66 -29.09
CA VAL A 504 -0.14 5.46 -28.79
C VAL A 504 0.39 4.92 -27.48
N THR A 505 1.30 3.97 -27.57
CA THR A 505 2.02 3.50 -26.41
C THR A 505 3.08 4.54 -26.09
N ALA A 506 3.08 5.04 -24.86
CA ALA A 506 4.21 5.78 -24.34
C ALA A 506 5.50 4.94 -24.44
N PRO A 507 6.67 5.56 -24.41
CA PRO A 507 7.91 4.81 -24.33
C PRO A 507 7.91 3.89 -23.10
N GLY A 508 8.57 2.73 -23.20
CA GLY A 508 8.89 1.92 -22.03
C GLY A 508 9.78 2.69 -21.06
N ALA A 509 9.76 2.32 -19.78
CA ALA A 509 10.67 2.90 -18.80
C ALA A 509 12.13 2.64 -19.22
N PRO A 510 13.05 3.62 -19.04
CA PRO A 510 14.48 3.36 -19.17
C PRO A 510 14.93 2.28 -18.18
N GLY A 511 15.96 1.52 -18.54
CA GLY A 511 16.57 0.59 -17.60
C GLY A 511 17.20 1.32 -16.41
N GLN A 512 17.48 0.57 -15.33
CA GLN A 512 18.10 1.12 -14.12
C GLN A 512 19.38 1.88 -14.47
N PRO A 513 19.50 3.16 -14.04
CA PRO A 513 20.70 3.93 -14.27
C PRO A 513 21.93 3.38 -13.54
N THR A 514 23.09 3.66 -14.08
CA THR A 514 24.39 3.38 -13.47
C THR A 514 25.16 4.68 -13.31
N VAL A 515 26.00 4.76 -12.28
CA VAL A 515 26.90 5.90 -12.08
C VAL A 515 28.34 5.53 -12.46
N SER A 516 29.00 6.44 -13.16
CA SER A 516 30.42 6.35 -13.53
C SER A 516 31.06 7.74 -13.48
N GLY A 517 32.38 7.82 -13.64
CA GLY A 517 33.07 9.10 -13.60
C GLY A 517 32.88 9.87 -12.29
N LEU A 518 32.51 9.15 -11.23
CA LEU A 518 32.30 9.74 -9.92
C LEU A 518 33.64 10.24 -9.37
N SER A 519 33.79 11.54 -9.24
CA SER A 519 35.04 12.17 -8.82
C SER A 519 34.77 13.51 -8.13
N SER A 520 35.76 13.98 -7.43
CA SER A 520 35.75 15.28 -6.78
C SER A 520 37.12 15.92 -6.88
N SER A 521 37.22 17.23 -6.66
CA SER A 521 38.47 17.94 -6.62
C SER A 521 38.59 18.73 -5.32
N THR A 522 39.81 19.16 -5.01
CA THR A 522 40.10 19.96 -3.81
C THR A 522 39.73 21.44 -3.93
N SER A 523 39.16 21.86 -5.08
CA SER A 523 38.90 23.29 -5.35
C SER A 523 37.73 23.85 -4.52
N SER A 524 36.75 23.01 -4.18
CA SER A 524 35.64 23.38 -3.28
C SER A 524 34.92 22.12 -2.81
N ASN A 525 34.07 22.23 -1.78
CA ASN A 525 33.21 21.14 -1.33
C ASN A 525 32.06 20.81 -2.32
N THR A 526 31.84 21.65 -3.33
CA THR A 526 30.88 21.45 -4.41
C THR A 526 31.55 21.09 -5.74
N SER A 527 32.75 20.51 -5.72
CA SER A 527 33.50 20.12 -6.90
C SER A 527 33.30 18.67 -7.34
N GLY A 528 32.27 18.01 -6.84
CA GLY A 528 31.91 16.65 -7.24
C GLY A 528 31.34 16.59 -8.64
N THR A 529 31.64 15.50 -9.35
CA THR A 529 31.05 15.17 -10.65
C THR A 529 30.58 13.72 -10.67
N ALA A 530 29.54 13.43 -11.43
CA ALA A 530 29.05 12.08 -11.66
C ALA A 530 28.45 11.99 -13.07
N THR A 531 28.74 10.92 -13.79
CA THR A 531 28.06 10.60 -15.06
C THR A 531 27.03 9.51 -14.79
N ILE A 532 25.77 9.83 -15.02
CA ILE A 532 24.65 8.91 -14.91
C ILE A 532 24.32 8.42 -16.32
N SER A 533 24.30 7.11 -16.51
CA SER A 533 24.01 6.44 -17.80
C SER A 533 22.92 5.41 -17.60
N TRP A 534 22.04 5.25 -18.56
CA TRP A 534 20.93 4.30 -18.51
C TRP A 534 20.78 3.52 -19.81
N PRO A 535 20.30 2.26 -19.73
CA PRO A 535 19.85 1.52 -20.89
C PRO A 535 18.71 2.25 -21.58
N ALA A 536 18.75 2.30 -22.91
CA ALA A 536 17.74 2.99 -23.69
C ALA A 536 16.35 2.37 -23.44
N ALA A 537 15.35 3.23 -23.29
CA ALA A 537 13.97 2.82 -23.25
C ALA A 537 13.52 2.22 -24.60
N ALA A 538 12.60 1.29 -24.61
CA ALA A 538 11.91 0.88 -25.81
C ALA A 538 11.04 2.05 -26.30
N ALA A 539 11.10 2.35 -27.60
CA ALA A 539 10.18 3.31 -28.17
C ALA A 539 8.76 2.74 -28.10
N GLY A 540 7.80 3.61 -27.74
CA GLY A 540 6.40 3.34 -27.92
C GLY A 540 5.98 3.52 -29.39
N THR A 541 4.81 4.08 -29.60
CA THR A 541 4.32 4.37 -30.95
C THR A 541 5.19 5.39 -31.68
N TYR A 542 5.75 6.35 -30.93
CA TYR A 542 6.61 7.41 -31.49
C TYR A 542 8.05 7.25 -31.05
N PRO A 543 9.03 7.70 -31.84
CA PRO A 543 10.43 7.69 -31.46
C PRO A 543 10.67 8.51 -30.19
N ILE A 544 11.60 8.06 -29.35
CA ILE A 544 12.04 8.80 -28.18
C ILE A 544 12.71 10.11 -28.63
N ALA A 545 12.25 11.22 -28.11
CA ALA A 545 12.77 12.56 -28.38
C ALA A 545 13.86 12.96 -27.40
N LYS A 546 13.68 12.60 -26.10
CA LYS A 546 14.59 12.98 -25.01
C LYS A 546 14.39 12.09 -23.80
N TYR A 547 15.32 12.20 -22.84
CA TYR A 547 15.22 11.68 -21.49
C TYR A 547 15.23 12.84 -20.50
N ASN A 548 14.45 12.75 -19.46
CA ASN A 548 14.41 13.67 -18.34
C ASN A 548 14.98 12.98 -17.11
N LEU A 549 15.92 13.65 -16.41
CA LEU A 549 16.50 13.19 -15.15
C LEU A 549 15.82 13.96 -14.01
N TYR A 550 15.31 13.25 -13.03
CA TYR A 550 14.65 13.81 -11.84
C TYR A 550 15.43 13.44 -10.58
N ASN A 551 15.37 14.33 -9.58
CA ASN A 551 15.91 14.04 -8.25
C ASN A 551 14.85 13.34 -7.37
N SER A 552 15.24 12.96 -6.15
CA SER A 552 14.35 12.27 -5.19
C SER A 552 13.10 13.06 -4.78
N SER A 553 13.04 14.36 -5.02
CA SER A 553 11.85 15.19 -4.80
C SER A 553 10.96 15.33 -6.04
N GLY A 554 11.23 14.57 -7.11
CA GLY A 554 10.50 14.66 -8.38
C GLY A 554 10.79 15.93 -9.19
N THR A 555 11.82 16.71 -8.81
CA THR A 555 12.19 17.93 -9.54
C THR A 555 13.04 17.58 -10.75
N LEU A 556 12.69 18.12 -11.93
CA LEU A 556 13.46 17.96 -13.15
C LEU A 556 14.85 18.63 -12.99
N VAL A 557 15.89 17.82 -13.06
CA VAL A 557 17.29 18.27 -12.97
C VAL A 557 17.79 18.72 -14.34
N THR A 558 17.55 17.89 -15.38
CA THR A 558 17.97 18.19 -16.75
C THR A 558 17.25 17.29 -17.76
N SER A 559 17.31 17.69 -19.03
CA SER A 559 16.85 16.88 -20.17
C SER A 559 17.99 16.67 -21.16
N THR A 560 18.06 15.49 -21.78
CA THR A 560 19.07 15.14 -22.78
C THR A 560 18.51 14.22 -23.85
N THR A 561 19.06 14.25 -25.05
CA THR A 561 18.79 13.28 -26.13
C THR A 561 19.73 12.07 -26.08
N ALA A 562 20.75 12.11 -25.23
CA ALA A 562 21.71 11.02 -25.04
C ALA A 562 21.25 10.05 -23.94
N GLY A 563 21.76 8.81 -23.95
CA GLY A 563 21.56 7.82 -22.89
C GLY A 563 22.39 8.05 -21.63
N SER A 564 22.93 9.26 -21.47
CA SER A 564 23.71 9.64 -20.30
C SER A 564 23.77 11.14 -20.08
N VAL A 565 24.08 11.56 -18.87
CA VAL A 565 24.32 12.97 -18.52
C VAL A 565 25.43 13.05 -17.45
N THR A 566 26.25 14.07 -17.55
CA THR A 566 27.25 14.36 -16.51
C THR A 566 26.76 15.54 -15.66
N LEU A 567 26.59 15.27 -14.37
CA LEU A 567 26.30 16.27 -13.35
C LEU A 567 27.60 16.82 -12.78
N THR A 568 27.63 18.13 -12.50
CA THR A 568 28.77 18.84 -11.90
C THR A 568 28.28 19.72 -10.76
N GLY A 569 29.20 20.16 -9.89
CA GLY A 569 28.82 21.00 -8.76
C GLY A 569 28.19 20.23 -7.61
N LEU A 570 28.33 18.90 -7.60
CA LEU A 570 27.81 18.07 -6.54
C LEU A 570 28.59 18.28 -5.24
N THR A 571 27.87 18.32 -4.13
CA THR A 571 28.48 18.46 -2.79
C THR A 571 29.16 17.16 -2.39
N ILE A 572 30.42 17.25 -1.99
CA ILE A 572 31.20 16.09 -1.54
C ILE A 572 30.60 15.56 -0.23
N GLY A 573 30.54 14.26 -0.08
CA GLY A 573 29.95 13.61 1.09
C GLY A 573 28.42 13.55 1.10
N THR A 574 27.75 14.10 0.07
CA THR A 574 26.29 14.09 -0.05
C THR A 574 25.84 12.92 -0.90
N SER A 575 24.79 12.24 -0.47
CA SER A 575 24.07 11.22 -1.24
C SER A 575 23.05 11.87 -2.16
N TYR A 576 22.99 11.40 -3.40
CA TYR A 576 22.07 11.84 -4.43
C TYR A 576 21.31 10.64 -4.97
N THR A 577 20.01 10.81 -5.16
CA THR A 577 19.14 9.81 -5.79
C THR A 577 18.50 10.42 -7.02
N TYR A 578 18.54 9.69 -8.14
CA TYR A 578 17.98 10.11 -9.42
C TYR A 578 17.24 8.97 -10.11
N ASP A 579 16.20 9.32 -10.86
CA ASP A 579 15.52 8.46 -11.83
C ASP A 579 15.40 9.13 -13.19
N VAL A 580 15.04 8.37 -14.21
CA VAL A 580 14.99 8.84 -15.60
C VAL A 580 13.68 8.44 -16.25
N THR A 581 13.02 9.38 -16.95
CA THR A 581 11.91 9.07 -17.85
C THR A 581 12.32 9.28 -19.30
N ALA A 582 11.75 8.50 -20.23
CA ALA A 582 11.84 8.73 -21.65
C ALA A 582 10.62 9.54 -22.12
N VAL A 583 10.82 10.50 -23.04
CA VAL A 583 9.75 11.30 -23.63
C VAL A 583 9.82 11.16 -25.13
N ASP A 584 8.71 10.83 -25.78
CA ASP A 584 8.64 10.68 -27.24
C ASP A 584 8.49 12.03 -27.97
N THR A 585 8.42 11.97 -29.30
CA THR A 585 8.30 13.17 -30.16
C THR A 585 6.94 13.87 -30.06
N GLN A 586 5.95 13.26 -29.42
CA GLN A 586 4.63 13.85 -29.17
C GLN A 586 4.45 14.31 -27.71
N GLY A 587 5.47 14.10 -26.86
CA GLY A 587 5.44 14.52 -25.46
C GLY A 587 4.95 13.45 -24.48
N ASN A 588 4.64 12.24 -24.93
CA ASN A 588 4.26 11.16 -24.03
C ASN A 588 5.49 10.70 -23.22
N ALA A 589 5.38 10.66 -21.90
CA ALA A 589 6.44 10.23 -21.00
C ALA A 589 6.26 8.77 -20.58
N SER A 590 7.38 8.08 -20.40
CA SER A 590 7.41 6.74 -19.79
C SER A 590 7.21 6.81 -18.28
N LEU A 591 6.97 5.66 -17.66
CA LEU A 591 7.22 5.49 -16.22
C LEU A 591 8.71 5.79 -15.92
N PRO A 592 9.04 6.25 -14.68
CA PRO A 592 10.42 6.42 -14.26
C PRO A 592 11.18 5.08 -14.24
N SER A 593 12.48 5.14 -14.46
CA SER A 593 13.38 4.01 -14.23
C SER A 593 13.45 3.66 -12.73
N PRO A 594 13.90 2.46 -12.36
CA PRO A 594 14.39 2.24 -10.99
C PRO A 594 15.42 3.31 -10.63
N PRO A 595 15.40 3.85 -9.38
CA PRO A 595 16.30 4.93 -9.00
C PRO A 595 17.75 4.44 -8.82
N ILE A 596 18.71 5.35 -8.98
CA ILE A 596 20.13 5.16 -8.62
C ILE A 596 20.49 6.10 -7.48
N THR A 597 21.12 5.56 -6.44
CA THR A 597 21.67 6.35 -5.32
C THR A 597 23.17 6.21 -5.26
N PHE A 598 23.87 7.32 -5.07
CA PHE A 598 25.33 7.34 -4.90
C PHE A 598 25.77 8.50 -3.99
N THR A 599 26.92 8.35 -3.33
CA THR A 599 27.54 9.41 -2.52
C THR A 599 28.81 9.92 -3.22
N VAL A 600 28.96 11.24 -3.28
CA VAL A 600 30.14 11.86 -3.89
C VAL A 600 31.35 11.66 -2.98
N PRO A 601 32.41 10.93 -3.39
CA PRO A 601 33.56 10.66 -2.53
C PRO A 601 34.47 11.90 -2.35
N PRO A 602 35.29 11.94 -1.30
CA PRO A 602 36.38 12.91 -1.18
C PRO A 602 37.42 12.73 -2.31
N PRO A 603 38.16 13.76 -2.66
CA PRO A 603 39.17 13.68 -3.71
C PRO A 603 40.37 12.82 -3.28
N SER A 604 40.83 11.94 -4.15
CA SER A 604 41.95 11.04 -3.90
C SER A 604 43.31 11.77 -3.85
N ASN A 605 43.40 13.01 -4.36
CA ASN A 605 44.59 13.86 -4.36
C ASN A 605 44.53 14.95 -3.28
N ALA A 606 43.75 14.77 -2.23
CA ALA A 606 43.68 15.68 -1.11
C ALA A 606 45.03 15.78 -0.39
N SER A 607 45.33 16.97 0.15
CA SER A 607 46.57 17.22 0.92
C SER A 607 46.57 16.56 2.31
N CYS A 608 45.47 15.94 2.69
CA CYS A 608 45.32 15.17 3.92
C CYS A 608 44.47 13.91 3.67
N ALA A 609 44.64 12.91 4.53
CA ALA A 609 43.79 11.72 4.60
C ALA A 609 43.30 11.51 6.04
N VAL A 610 42.14 10.94 6.19
CA VAL A 610 41.56 10.59 7.50
C VAL A 610 41.14 9.13 7.47
N HIS A 611 41.74 8.39 8.40
CA HIS A 611 41.35 7.01 8.69
C HIS A 611 40.44 6.98 9.92
N TYR A 612 39.18 6.66 9.74
CA TYR A 612 38.18 6.58 10.78
C TYR A 612 37.76 5.12 11.03
N VAL A 613 37.92 4.65 12.26
CA VAL A 613 37.66 3.27 12.63
C VAL A 613 36.77 3.20 13.86
N VAL A 614 35.64 2.54 13.79
CA VAL A 614 34.86 2.11 14.96
C VAL A 614 35.51 0.86 15.53
N SER A 615 36.14 1.00 16.72
CA SER A 615 36.89 -0.06 17.38
C SER A 615 36.05 -0.90 18.36
N GLY A 616 34.83 -0.47 18.65
CA GLY A 616 33.88 -1.17 19.49
C GLY A 616 32.50 -0.51 19.45
N SER A 617 31.43 -1.29 19.58
CA SER A 617 30.07 -0.79 19.66
C SER A 617 29.27 -1.56 20.70
N TRP A 618 28.30 -0.89 21.33
CA TRP A 618 27.36 -1.44 22.31
C TRP A 618 26.00 -0.75 22.16
N SER A 619 25.01 -1.22 22.83
CA SER A 619 23.68 -0.59 22.77
C SER A 619 23.74 0.89 23.19
N GLY A 620 23.40 1.80 22.26
CA GLY A 620 23.38 3.24 22.46
C GLY A 620 24.73 3.95 22.40
N GLY A 621 25.83 3.29 21.96
CA GLY A 621 27.11 3.94 21.85
C GLY A 621 28.20 3.14 21.14
N PHE A 622 29.31 3.85 20.86
CA PHE A 622 30.46 3.27 20.17
C PHE A 622 31.77 3.95 20.60
N GLN A 623 32.88 3.31 20.27
CA GLN A 623 34.21 3.86 20.38
C GLN A 623 34.81 3.97 18.99
N ALA A 624 35.37 5.15 18.67
CA ALA A 624 36.09 5.38 17.41
C ALA A 624 37.48 5.93 17.61
N GLY A 625 38.36 5.52 16.69
CA GLY A 625 39.68 6.07 16.52
C GLY A 625 39.76 6.85 15.20
N VAL A 626 40.45 7.99 15.23
CA VAL A 626 40.69 8.86 14.06
C VAL A 626 42.17 9.10 13.89
N THR A 627 42.69 8.76 12.72
CA THR A 627 44.08 9.07 12.34
C THR A 627 44.07 10.06 11.19
N MET A 628 44.70 11.24 11.37
CA MET A 628 44.90 12.22 10.31
C MET A 628 46.28 12.08 9.74
N THR A 629 46.40 12.03 8.43
CA THR A 629 47.67 12.01 7.71
C THR A 629 47.83 13.31 6.89
N ASN A 630 48.93 14.02 7.05
CA ASN A 630 49.26 15.19 6.25
C ASN A 630 50.12 14.77 5.03
N SER A 631 49.52 14.72 3.86
CA SER A 631 50.23 14.38 2.58
C SER A 631 50.91 15.59 1.93
N ALA A 632 50.71 16.81 2.47
CA ALA A 632 51.30 18.03 1.93
C ALA A 632 52.80 18.14 2.24
N ALA A 633 53.52 18.93 1.43
CA ALA A 633 54.94 19.23 1.63
C ALA A 633 55.21 20.21 2.78
N ALA A 634 54.20 20.80 3.37
CA ALA A 634 54.30 21.71 4.53
C ALA A 634 53.62 21.07 5.77
N ALA A 635 54.19 21.33 6.94
CA ALA A 635 53.58 20.89 8.19
C ALA A 635 52.29 21.68 8.49
N VAL A 636 51.30 21.02 9.07
CA VAL A 636 50.12 21.66 9.62
C VAL A 636 50.38 21.99 11.09
N ASN A 637 50.36 23.27 11.43
CA ASN A 637 50.58 23.77 12.80
C ASN A 637 49.27 24.34 13.35
N GLY A 638 48.72 23.70 14.36
CA GLY A 638 47.37 23.93 14.83
C GLY A 638 46.37 23.29 13.88
N TRP A 639 45.72 22.21 14.32
CA TRP A 639 44.76 21.54 13.48
C TRP A 639 43.36 21.57 14.09
N THR A 640 42.41 21.69 13.17
CA THR A 640 40.95 21.51 13.45
C THR A 640 40.41 20.55 12.42
N LEU A 641 39.85 19.41 12.87
CA LEU A 641 39.14 18.47 12.02
C LEU A 641 37.64 18.64 12.22
N THR A 642 36.91 18.81 11.12
CA THR A 642 35.44 18.94 11.16
C THR A 642 34.80 17.89 10.28
N TRP A 643 33.60 17.47 10.71
CA TRP A 643 32.70 16.59 9.96
C TRP A 643 31.25 16.82 10.34
N THR A 644 30.34 16.21 9.60
CA THR A 644 28.92 16.17 9.92
C THR A 644 28.52 14.71 10.07
N TRP A 645 27.80 14.40 11.15
CA TRP A 645 27.21 13.09 11.34
C TRP A 645 26.10 12.86 10.30
N PRO A 646 25.96 11.64 9.78
CA PRO A 646 24.88 11.31 8.85
C PRO A 646 23.50 11.33 9.51
N ASN A 647 23.42 11.08 10.83
CA ASN A 647 22.16 11.06 11.58
C ASN A 647 22.20 12.02 12.78
N SER A 648 21.04 12.47 13.23
CA SER A 648 20.92 13.45 14.34
C SER A 648 21.09 12.86 15.74
N GLY A 649 21.17 11.54 15.88
CA GLY A 649 21.34 10.86 17.17
C GLY A 649 22.77 10.58 17.56
N GLU A 650 23.73 10.89 16.71
CA GLU A 650 25.16 10.68 16.96
C GLU A 650 25.77 11.88 17.66
N ALA A 651 26.50 11.64 18.74
CA ALA A 651 27.22 12.69 19.47
C ALA A 651 28.46 12.13 20.14
N ILE A 652 29.52 12.97 20.26
CA ILE A 652 30.68 12.63 21.09
C ILE A 652 30.32 12.82 22.56
N THR A 653 30.55 11.78 23.38
CA THR A 653 30.33 11.82 24.82
C THR A 653 31.63 12.01 25.60
N GLN A 654 32.74 11.50 25.09
CA GLN A 654 34.04 11.66 25.66
C GLN A 654 35.10 11.66 24.54
N LEU A 655 36.13 12.53 24.63
CA LEU A 655 37.20 12.59 23.63
C LEU A 655 38.58 12.68 24.34
N TRP A 656 39.59 12.03 23.76
CA TRP A 656 40.97 12.11 24.20
C TRP A 656 41.91 12.50 23.05
N ASN A 657 43.04 13.11 23.38
CA ASN A 657 44.03 13.69 22.46
C ASN A 657 43.54 14.89 21.63
N GLY A 658 42.54 15.60 22.14
CA GLY A 658 41.96 16.80 21.52
C GLY A 658 40.87 17.42 22.39
N SER A 659 40.25 18.47 21.87
CA SER A 659 39.02 19.07 22.43
C SER A 659 37.97 19.18 21.34
N TYR A 660 36.72 19.05 21.68
CA TYR A 660 35.66 19.11 20.70
C TYR A 660 34.56 20.11 21.06
N THR A 661 33.86 20.57 20.02
CA THR A 661 32.59 21.27 20.09
C THR A 661 31.63 20.65 19.08
N SER A 662 30.34 20.64 19.39
CA SER A 662 29.32 20.18 18.48
C SER A 662 28.12 21.13 18.43
N SER A 663 27.45 21.21 17.27
CA SER A 663 26.22 21.96 17.06
C SER A 663 25.33 21.17 16.10
N GLY A 664 24.26 20.61 16.62
CA GLY A 664 23.47 19.62 15.87
C GLY A 664 24.36 18.44 15.45
N THR A 665 24.32 18.07 14.18
CA THR A 665 25.16 17.00 13.62
C THR A 665 26.60 17.42 13.30
N SER A 666 26.93 18.71 13.34
CA SER A 666 28.26 19.20 13.04
C SER A 666 29.20 19.06 14.22
N VAL A 667 30.41 18.52 13.97
CA VAL A 667 31.47 18.31 14.96
C VAL A 667 32.73 19.04 14.54
N SER A 668 33.40 19.62 15.51
CA SER A 668 34.71 20.24 15.35
C SER A 668 35.65 19.76 16.46
N VAL A 669 36.75 19.12 16.09
CA VAL A 669 37.81 18.65 17.02
C VAL A 669 39.08 19.44 16.79
N THR A 670 39.65 19.99 17.86
CA THR A 670 40.88 20.76 17.82
C THR A 670 41.99 20.02 18.57
N ASN A 671 43.24 20.33 18.21
CA ASN A 671 44.43 19.73 18.82
C ASN A 671 44.54 20.00 20.33
N ALA A 672 45.16 19.06 21.03
CA ALA A 672 45.75 19.30 22.34
C ALA A 672 47.13 20.03 22.20
N SER A 673 47.62 20.65 23.27
CA SER A 673 48.86 21.41 23.22
C SER A 673 50.11 20.60 22.80
N TYR A 674 50.11 19.30 23.07
CA TYR A 674 51.25 18.41 22.78
C TYR A 674 51.19 17.74 21.40
N ASN A 675 50.09 17.83 20.67
CA ASN A 675 49.93 17.21 19.35
C ASN A 675 49.49 18.20 18.27
N SER A 676 49.82 19.48 18.46
CA SER A 676 49.36 20.56 17.59
C SER A 676 49.98 20.57 16.19
N THR A 677 51.05 19.81 15.95
CA THR A 677 51.75 19.77 14.67
C THR A 677 51.58 18.42 14.00
N ILE A 678 51.08 18.41 12.74
CA ILE A 678 51.14 17.25 11.86
C ILE A 678 52.27 17.50 10.86
N THR A 679 53.37 16.75 10.96
CA THR A 679 54.55 16.95 10.11
C THR A 679 54.20 16.71 8.63
N ALA A 680 54.99 17.34 7.73
CA ALA A 680 54.82 17.19 6.28
C ALA A 680 55.13 15.76 5.79
N ASN A 681 54.69 15.47 4.56
CA ASN A 681 55.02 14.26 3.80
C ASN A 681 54.70 12.94 4.53
N GLY A 682 53.50 12.80 5.01
CA GLY A 682 52.99 11.58 5.63
C GLY A 682 53.03 11.59 7.18
N GLY A 683 53.26 12.76 7.82
CA GLY A 683 53.10 12.87 9.27
C GLY A 683 51.67 12.61 9.72
N THR A 684 51.53 11.97 10.90
CA THR A 684 50.22 11.56 11.42
C THR A 684 49.99 12.10 12.83
N VAL A 685 48.72 12.34 13.14
CA VAL A 685 48.17 12.59 14.49
C VAL A 685 46.92 11.78 14.70
N THR A 686 46.75 11.26 15.92
CA THR A 686 45.61 10.45 16.28
C THR A 686 44.85 11.03 17.46
N PHE A 687 43.56 10.88 17.46
CA PHE A 687 42.67 11.05 18.62
C PHE A 687 41.60 9.95 18.63
N GLY A 688 40.89 9.84 19.71
CA GLY A 688 39.78 8.90 19.78
C GLY A 688 38.66 9.42 20.67
N PHE A 689 37.51 8.80 20.58
CA PHE A 689 36.38 9.23 21.36
C PHE A 689 35.38 8.08 21.61
N LEU A 690 34.52 8.28 22.62
CA LEU A 690 33.26 7.55 22.80
C LEU A 690 32.15 8.39 22.23
N GLY A 691 31.27 7.76 21.51
CA GLY A 691 30.07 8.38 20.93
C GLY A 691 28.80 7.68 21.38
N SER A 692 27.68 8.43 21.41
CA SER A 692 26.33 7.86 21.44
C SER A 692 25.84 7.63 20.01
N ASP A 693 25.01 6.61 19.83
CA ASP A 693 24.30 6.36 18.57
C ASP A 693 22.86 5.88 18.83
N THR A 694 22.08 5.84 17.77
CA THR A 694 20.68 5.34 17.76
C THR A 694 20.56 3.95 17.13
N GLY A 695 21.68 3.16 17.11
CA GLY A 695 21.70 1.76 16.67
C GLY A 695 22.45 1.49 15.38
N GLN A 696 22.94 2.51 14.67
CA GLN A 696 23.88 2.37 13.55
C GLN A 696 24.99 3.41 13.68
N THR A 697 26.24 3.01 13.47
CA THR A 697 27.42 3.89 13.53
C THR A 697 28.02 4.08 12.13
N PRO A 698 27.33 4.75 11.18
CA PRO A 698 27.90 5.00 9.88
C PRO A 698 29.05 6.00 10.02
N ALA A 699 30.13 5.75 9.30
CA ALA A 699 31.25 6.69 9.25
C ALA A 699 30.78 8.02 8.62
N PRO A 700 31.31 9.18 9.10
CA PRO A 700 31.09 10.45 8.41
C PRO A 700 31.55 10.38 6.94
N ALA A 701 30.75 10.95 6.04
CA ALA A 701 30.97 10.85 4.60
C ALA A 701 32.20 11.69 4.14
N ALA A 702 32.54 12.77 4.87
CA ALA A 702 33.64 13.63 4.56
C ALA A 702 34.26 14.27 5.83
N PHE A 703 35.57 14.45 5.81
CA PHE A 703 36.35 15.15 6.85
C PHE A 703 37.07 16.35 6.28
N TYR A 704 37.15 17.42 7.06
CA TYR A 704 37.84 18.66 6.65
C TYR A 704 38.92 19.05 7.68
N LEU A 705 40.17 19.07 7.26
CA LEU A 705 41.30 19.53 8.08
C LEU A 705 41.57 21.01 7.80
N ASN A 706 41.37 21.85 8.79
CA ASN A 706 41.48 23.32 8.67
C ASN A 706 40.65 23.88 7.49
N GLY A 707 39.45 23.30 7.25
CA GLY A 707 38.55 23.68 6.16
C GLY A 707 38.88 23.08 4.80
N HIS A 708 39.96 22.29 4.67
CA HIS A 708 40.32 21.58 3.44
C HIS A 708 39.82 20.11 3.53
N ILE A 709 39.17 19.67 2.48
CA ILE A 709 38.67 18.29 2.44
C ILE A 709 39.81 17.28 2.39
N CYS A 710 39.73 16.23 3.20
CA CYS A 710 40.67 15.12 3.22
C CYS A 710 40.13 13.92 2.40
N ALA A 711 41.05 13.10 1.89
CA ALA A 711 40.70 11.77 1.43
C ALA A 711 40.22 10.90 2.61
N ASN A 712 39.29 9.99 2.39
CA ASN A 712 38.97 8.91 3.33
C ASN A 712 39.94 7.75 3.04
N ASP A 713 40.63 7.21 4.08
CA ASP A 713 41.63 6.15 3.96
C ASP A 713 41.16 4.86 4.66
#